data_c8ad78ccb06683ab435b6fdea06eddb2
#
_entry.id   c8ad78ccb06683ab435b6fdea06eddb2
#
_cell.length_a   1.000
_cell.length_b   1.000
_cell.length_c   1.000
_cell.angle_alpha   90.00
_cell.angle_beta   90.00
_cell.angle_gamma   90.00
#
_symmetry.space_group_name_H-M   'P 1'
#
loop_
_entity.id
_entity.type
_entity.pdbx_description
1 polymer ?
#
loop_
_entity_poly.entity_id
_entity_poly.type
_entity_poly.pdbx_seq_one_letter_code
_entity_poly.pdbx_strand_id
1 'polypeptide(L)'
;SAVALPMSILPALIGMYFFGFSINVVSLLALSLVIGILVDDAIVEVENIVRHLRMGKSPYQAAMEAADEIGLAVIATTFTLIAVFLPTAFMSGVVGKFFKQFGWTASLAVFASLVVARMLTPMMAAYLMKPLAQGGEDPRWLRVYGRWAAWCVRHRFITLLGALAFFVGSLALVPLLPTAFITPDDNSQTQVYLELPPGATLQETEQTAESARALLLKNQYIKSVYTTVGGGSAGGDPFSASSADVRKATLTIQLAERGDRPRKQIVEAELRQLISGLPGVRSKIGLGGSGEKYILVLQGDDPHALTQAARAVESDLRTLPGLGSITSTASLVRPEIAVKPDFARAADLGVTSSAIADTLRVATLGDYDAQLPKLNLPQRQIPIVVKLDADARKDLGVLSRLHVPGSKGPVPLSQVASVSLSGGPAVINRYDRARNVNLEVELSGQPLGDVAAKAKELPAVKQLPAGVRVVEVGDAEVMGELFMGFALAMLTGILCIYLVLVLLFHHVLHPVTILAALPLSLGGAFVGLLLAHKSLSMPSLIGLIMLMGVATKNSILLVEYAILARREHGLNRFEALMDACHKRARPIIMTTLAMGAGMLPIAIGWGGSDPSFRSPMAVAVIGGLITSTFLSLLVIPAVFTYVDDFAEWVKRRWHRGGHGAPASMPQQS
;
A
#
# COMPACT_ATOMS: atom_id res chain seq x y z
N SER A 1 -9.99 17.64 -27.27
CA SER A 1 -9.59 16.72 -26.17
C SER A 1 -8.80 17.44 -25.06
N ALA A 2 -7.82 18.33 -25.37
CA ALA A 2 -7.00 18.99 -24.32
C ALA A 2 -7.83 19.84 -23.32
N VAL A 3 -8.90 20.49 -23.78
CA VAL A 3 -9.79 21.29 -22.93
C VAL A 3 -10.66 20.41 -22.01
N ALA A 4 -10.95 19.19 -22.43
CA ALA A 4 -11.78 18.27 -21.64
C ALA A 4 -11.13 17.92 -20.28
N LEU A 5 -9.79 17.87 -20.20
CA LEU A 5 -9.06 17.50 -19.01
C LEU A 5 -9.29 18.48 -17.84
N PRO A 6 -9.00 19.79 -17.94
CA PRO A 6 -9.26 20.72 -16.85
C PRO A 6 -10.75 20.83 -16.52
N MET A 7 -11.62 20.73 -17.53
CA MET A 7 -13.07 20.80 -17.35
C MET A 7 -13.66 19.57 -16.65
N SER A 8 -12.97 18.44 -16.64
CA SER A 8 -13.37 17.24 -15.88
C SER A 8 -12.80 17.22 -14.47
N ILE A 9 -11.60 17.81 -14.26
CA ILE A 9 -10.96 17.86 -12.93
C ILE A 9 -11.67 18.84 -12.00
N LEU A 10 -12.09 20.01 -12.51
CA LEU A 10 -12.75 21.03 -11.68
C LEU A 10 -14.01 20.53 -10.97
N PRO A 11 -14.98 19.85 -11.63
CA PRO A 11 -16.13 19.28 -10.94
C PRO A 11 -15.74 18.20 -9.91
N ALA A 12 -14.67 17.43 -10.17
CA ALA A 12 -14.17 16.46 -9.19
C ALA A 12 -13.68 17.15 -7.91
N LEU A 13 -12.94 18.27 -8.03
CA LEU A 13 -12.51 19.07 -6.89
C LEU A 13 -13.70 19.69 -6.13
N ILE A 14 -14.72 20.15 -6.85
CA ILE A 14 -15.97 20.64 -6.25
C ILE A 14 -16.65 19.50 -5.47
N GLY A 15 -16.76 18.30 -6.05
CA GLY A 15 -17.30 17.13 -5.36
C GLY A 15 -16.52 16.76 -4.12
N MET A 16 -15.18 16.79 -4.17
CA MET A 16 -14.32 16.57 -2.99
C MET A 16 -14.62 17.58 -1.88
N TYR A 17 -14.81 18.84 -2.23
CA TYR A 17 -15.17 19.88 -1.27
C TYR A 17 -16.50 19.58 -0.56
N PHE A 18 -17.54 19.17 -1.30
CA PHE A 18 -18.84 18.80 -0.72
C PHE A 18 -18.77 17.57 0.18
N PHE A 19 -17.89 16.61 -0.12
CA PHE A 19 -17.67 15.44 0.73
C PHE A 19 -16.70 15.69 1.90
N GLY A 20 -16.17 16.92 2.05
CA GLY A 20 -15.23 17.27 3.10
C GLY A 20 -13.86 16.59 2.97
N PHE A 21 -13.46 16.24 1.73
CA PHE A 21 -12.16 15.61 1.48
C PHE A 21 -11.06 16.67 1.35
N SER A 22 -9.89 16.35 1.90
CA SER A 22 -8.70 17.18 1.75
C SER A 22 -7.93 16.85 0.47
N ILE A 23 -7.17 17.83 -0.04
CA ILE A 23 -6.16 17.57 -1.06
C ILE A 23 -4.95 16.93 -0.35
N ASN A 24 -4.76 15.65 -0.56
CA ASN A 24 -3.70 14.86 0.02
C ASN A 24 -3.06 13.94 -1.03
N VAL A 25 -2.01 13.19 -0.62
CA VAL A 25 -1.27 12.30 -1.54
C VAL A 25 -2.20 11.31 -2.23
N VAL A 26 -3.19 10.76 -1.53
CA VAL A 26 -4.10 9.75 -2.09
C VAL A 26 -5.11 10.36 -3.07
N SER A 27 -5.68 11.52 -2.75
CA SER A 27 -6.60 12.22 -3.66
C SER A 27 -5.88 12.76 -4.91
N LEU A 28 -4.65 13.27 -4.75
CA LEU A 28 -3.80 13.67 -5.89
C LEU A 28 -3.37 12.45 -6.72
N LEU A 29 -3.11 11.30 -6.08
CA LEU A 29 -2.85 10.04 -6.78
C LEU A 29 -4.05 9.61 -7.61
N ALA A 30 -5.27 9.69 -7.04
CA ALA A 30 -6.50 9.40 -7.77
C ALA A 30 -6.67 10.31 -8.98
N LEU A 31 -6.50 11.62 -8.83
CA LEU A 31 -6.60 12.58 -9.93
C LEU A 31 -5.52 12.31 -10.99
N SER A 32 -4.26 12.10 -10.60
CA SER A 32 -3.16 11.85 -11.55
C SER A 32 -3.36 10.56 -12.35
N LEU A 33 -3.90 9.53 -11.70
CA LEU A 33 -4.25 8.25 -12.32
C LEU A 33 -5.38 8.42 -13.36
N VAL A 34 -6.42 9.14 -12.98
CA VAL A 34 -7.63 9.30 -13.79
C VAL A 34 -7.40 10.25 -14.98
N ILE A 35 -6.39 11.12 -14.93
CA ILE A 35 -6.04 12.03 -16.05
C ILE A 35 -5.96 11.29 -17.39
N GLY A 36 -5.30 10.13 -17.43
CA GLY A 36 -5.20 9.31 -18.64
C GLY A 36 -6.57 8.82 -19.15
N ILE A 37 -7.50 8.56 -18.24
CA ILE A 37 -8.86 8.08 -18.55
C ILE A 37 -9.76 9.23 -18.99
N LEU A 38 -9.62 10.42 -18.37
CA LEU A 38 -10.48 11.59 -18.66
C LEU A 38 -10.35 12.08 -20.10
N VAL A 39 -9.17 11.95 -20.69
CA VAL A 39 -8.94 12.36 -22.08
C VAL A 39 -9.51 11.33 -23.07
N ASP A 40 -9.60 10.08 -22.67
CA ASP A 40 -9.97 8.95 -23.50
C ASP A 40 -11.40 9.05 -24.07
N ASP A 41 -12.39 9.44 -23.26
CA ASP A 41 -13.77 9.65 -23.72
C ASP A 41 -13.86 10.74 -24.80
N ALA A 42 -13.14 11.83 -24.60
CA ALA A 42 -13.07 12.92 -25.57
C ALA A 42 -12.32 12.52 -26.87
N ILE A 43 -11.33 11.62 -26.80
CA ILE A 43 -10.62 11.10 -27.98
C ILE A 43 -11.58 10.26 -28.83
N VAL A 44 -12.32 9.33 -28.21
CA VAL A 44 -13.26 8.46 -28.91
C VAL A 44 -14.38 9.28 -29.58
N GLU A 45 -14.90 10.30 -28.88
CA GLU A 45 -15.92 11.20 -29.41
C GLU A 45 -15.41 11.97 -30.64
N VAL A 46 -14.24 12.60 -30.52
CA VAL A 46 -13.61 13.36 -31.61
C VAL A 46 -13.29 12.47 -32.82
N GLU A 47 -12.77 11.26 -32.60
CA GLU A 47 -12.47 10.30 -33.70
C GLU A 47 -13.75 9.92 -34.46
N ASN A 48 -14.86 9.69 -33.75
CA ASN A 48 -16.13 9.38 -34.37
C ASN A 48 -16.65 10.55 -35.21
N ILE A 49 -16.54 11.77 -34.67
CA ILE A 49 -16.91 13.01 -35.41
C ILE A 49 -16.05 13.18 -36.67
N VAL A 50 -14.73 12.96 -36.57
CA VAL A 50 -13.80 13.00 -37.70
C VAL A 50 -14.17 11.97 -38.77
N ARG A 51 -14.63 10.78 -38.39
CA ARG A 51 -15.12 9.77 -39.32
C ARG A 51 -16.34 10.26 -40.10
N HIS A 52 -17.31 10.87 -39.43
CA HIS A 52 -18.50 11.45 -40.08
C HIS A 52 -18.15 12.64 -40.98
N LEU A 53 -17.17 13.47 -40.58
CA LEU A 53 -16.67 14.56 -41.45
C LEU A 53 -16.07 14.03 -42.75
N ARG A 54 -15.32 12.89 -42.69
CA ARG A 54 -14.74 12.24 -43.87
C ARG A 54 -15.79 11.61 -44.79
N MET A 55 -17.03 11.39 -44.30
CA MET A 55 -18.17 10.96 -45.11
C MET A 55 -18.81 12.15 -45.87
N GLY A 56 -18.27 13.38 -45.72
CA GLY A 56 -18.75 14.58 -46.39
C GLY A 56 -19.87 15.32 -45.67
N LYS A 57 -20.14 14.99 -44.40
CA LYS A 57 -21.15 15.68 -43.58
C LYS A 57 -20.65 17.04 -43.08
N SER A 58 -21.55 17.98 -42.84
CA SER A 58 -21.22 19.26 -42.21
C SER A 58 -20.74 19.05 -40.76
N PRO A 59 -19.89 19.90 -40.19
CA PRO A 59 -19.39 19.74 -38.82
C PRO A 59 -20.49 19.59 -37.77
N TYR A 60 -21.59 20.36 -37.93
CA TYR A 60 -22.73 20.26 -37.01
C TYR A 60 -23.45 18.90 -37.11
N GLN A 61 -23.76 18.46 -38.34
CA GLN A 61 -24.38 17.14 -38.53
C GLN A 61 -23.47 16.00 -38.10
N ALA A 62 -22.17 16.09 -38.44
CA ALA A 62 -21.18 15.08 -38.04
C ALA A 62 -21.09 14.97 -36.50
N ALA A 63 -21.11 16.08 -35.78
CA ALA A 63 -21.10 16.08 -34.31
C ALA A 63 -22.37 15.48 -33.71
N MET A 64 -23.56 15.82 -34.25
CA MET A 64 -24.82 15.29 -33.74
C MET A 64 -24.94 13.78 -33.95
N GLU A 65 -24.73 13.31 -35.18
CA GLU A 65 -24.87 11.90 -35.52
C GLU A 65 -23.79 11.03 -34.85
N ALA A 66 -22.53 11.53 -34.78
CA ALA A 66 -21.47 10.81 -34.12
C ALA A 66 -21.73 10.69 -32.61
N ALA A 67 -22.25 11.75 -31.99
CA ALA A 67 -22.60 11.72 -30.57
C ALA A 67 -23.72 10.70 -30.27
N ASP A 68 -24.72 10.62 -31.14
CA ASP A 68 -25.82 9.66 -30.99
C ASP A 68 -25.35 8.23 -31.17
N GLU A 69 -24.51 7.94 -32.20
CA GLU A 69 -24.00 6.60 -32.50
C GLU A 69 -23.23 5.94 -31.36
N ILE A 70 -22.38 6.69 -30.66
CA ILE A 70 -21.55 6.12 -29.58
C ILE A 70 -22.06 6.43 -28.17
N GLY A 71 -23.24 7.06 -28.08
CA GLY A 71 -23.77 7.53 -26.81
C GLY A 71 -23.89 6.46 -25.74
N LEU A 72 -24.48 5.34 -26.11
CA LEU A 72 -24.67 4.21 -25.18
C LEU A 72 -23.33 3.60 -24.75
N ALA A 73 -22.38 3.47 -25.69
CA ALA A 73 -21.05 2.94 -25.41
C ALA A 73 -20.29 3.79 -24.39
N VAL A 74 -20.29 5.11 -24.55
CA VAL A 74 -19.61 6.03 -23.63
C VAL A 74 -20.24 5.99 -22.24
N ILE A 75 -21.57 5.94 -22.16
CA ILE A 75 -22.28 5.76 -20.88
C ILE A 75 -21.89 4.42 -20.24
N ALA A 76 -21.92 3.33 -21.01
CA ALA A 76 -21.56 2.00 -20.54
C ALA A 76 -20.13 1.96 -19.96
N THR A 77 -19.17 2.50 -20.70
CA THR A 77 -17.76 2.52 -20.27
C THR A 77 -17.55 3.38 -19.03
N THR A 78 -18.24 4.50 -18.90
CA THR A 78 -18.15 5.36 -17.73
C THR A 78 -18.73 4.68 -16.48
N PHE A 79 -19.93 4.10 -16.58
CA PHE A 79 -20.53 3.42 -15.44
C PHE A 79 -19.77 2.16 -15.05
N THR A 80 -19.15 1.45 -15.99
CA THR A 80 -18.25 0.32 -15.65
C THR A 80 -17.00 0.78 -14.92
N LEU A 81 -16.41 1.93 -15.28
CA LEU A 81 -15.30 2.53 -14.54
C LEU A 81 -15.70 2.91 -13.10
N ILE A 82 -16.86 3.57 -12.95
CA ILE A 82 -17.39 3.91 -11.63
C ILE A 82 -17.64 2.63 -10.80
N ALA A 83 -18.20 1.58 -11.42
CA ALA A 83 -18.46 0.29 -10.79
C ALA A 83 -17.20 -0.42 -10.30
N VAL A 84 -16.04 -0.11 -10.88
CA VAL A 84 -14.72 -0.61 -10.43
C VAL A 84 -14.17 0.20 -9.26
N PHE A 85 -14.24 1.54 -9.34
CA PHE A 85 -13.65 2.40 -8.31
C PHE A 85 -14.51 2.50 -7.05
N LEU A 86 -15.83 2.51 -7.19
CA LEU A 86 -16.73 2.73 -6.06
C LEU A 86 -16.63 1.66 -4.96
N PRO A 87 -16.47 0.35 -5.24
CA PRO A 87 -16.29 -0.66 -4.20
C PRO A 87 -15.09 -0.40 -3.29
N THR A 88 -14.00 0.22 -3.80
CA THR A 88 -12.84 0.56 -2.98
C THR A 88 -13.16 1.59 -1.90
N ALA A 89 -14.15 2.45 -2.13
CA ALA A 89 -14.58 3.44 -1.15
C ALA A 89 -15.29 2.83 0.07
N PHE A 90 -15.71 1.57 -0.01
CA PHE A 90 -16.41 0.83 1.06
C PHE A 90 -15.52 -0.21 1.76
N MET A 91 -14.22 -0.21 1.47
CA MET A 91 -13.27 -1.04 2.20
C MET A 91 -13.21 -0.65 3.68
N SER A 92 -13.00 -1.62 4.56
CA SER A 92 -12.88 -1.43 6.02
C SER A 92 -11.42 -1.33 6.46
N GLY A 93 -11.20 -1.10 7.76
CA GLY A 93 -9.87 -1.06 8.36
C GLY A 93 -9.08 0.21 8.06
N VAL A 94 -7.78 0.15 8.30
CA VAL A 94 -6.84 1.26 8.03
C VAL A 94 -6.79 1.55 6.53
N VAL A 95 -6.74 0.51 5.73
CA VAL A 95 -6.72 0.58 4.27
C VAL A 95 -7.96 1.30 3.73
N GLY A 96 -9.14 1.02 4.29
CA GLY A 96 -10.40 1.66 3.88
C GLY A 96 -10.41 3.17 4.09
N LYS A 97 -9.74 3.69 5.13
CA LYS A 97 -9.64 5.14 5.36
C LYS A 97 -8.91 5.85 4.21
N PHE A 98 -7.87 5.24 3.65
CA PHE A 98 -7.16 5.74 2.48
C PHE A 98 -8.02 5.64 1.21
N PHE A 99 -8.62 4.47 0.98
CA PHE A 99 -9.32 4.19 -0.27
C PHE A 99 -10.71 4.82 -0.37
N LYS A 100 -11.32 5.23 0.75
CA LYS A 100 -12.57 5.99 0.73
C LYS A 100 -12.44 7.27 -0.10
N GLN A 101 -11.40 8.06 0.13
CA GLN A 101 -11.17 9.28 -0.64
C GLN A 101 -10.77 8.98 -2.08
N PHE A 102 -9.95 7.96 -2.31
CA PHE A 102 -9.55 7.52 -3.64
C PHE A 102 -10.75 7.14 -4.50
N GLY A 103 -11.57 6.22 -4.03
CA GLY A 103 -12.71 5.68 -4.78
C GLY A 103 -13.74 6.75 -5.15
N TRP A 104 -14.10 7.61 -4.20
CA TRP A 104 -15.02 8.72 -4.47
C TRP A 104 -14.42 9.76 -5.42
N THR A 105 -13.17 10.18 -5.22
CA THR A 105 -12.51 11.16 -6.10
C THR A 105 -12.41 10.66 -7.53
N ALA A 106 -11.98 9.41 -7.72
CA ALA A 106 -11.91 8.80 -9.04
C ALA A 106 -13.29 8.69 -9.70
N SER A 107 -14.31 8.23 -8.96
CA SER A 107 -15.68 8.10 -9.47
C SER A 107 -16.28 9.43 -9.89
N LEU A 108 -16.09 10.49 -9.08
CA LEU A 108 -16.54 11.84 -9.40
C LEU A 108 -15.85 12.39 -10.65
N ALA A 109 -14.55 12.21 -10.79
CA ALA A 109 -13.80 12.67 -11.95
C ALA A 109 -14.23 11.95 -13.24
N VAL A 110 -14.45 10.64 -13.16
CA VAL A 110 -14.93 9.83 -14.29
C VAL A 110 -16.35 10.23 -14.68
N PHE A 111 -17.23 10.48 -13.70
CA PHE A 111 -18.59 10.99 -13.97
C PHE A 111 -18.57 12.39 -14.62
N ALA A 112 -17.71 13.28 -14.12
CA ALA A 112 -17.53 14.61 -14.73
C ALA A 112 -17.02 14.52 -16.17
N SER A 113 -16.11 13.55 -16.46
CA SER A 113 -15.62 13.28 -17.82
C SER A 113 -16.75 12.91 -18.77
N LEU A 114 -17.70 12.07 -18.33
CA LEU A 114 -18.88 11.73 -19.13
C LEU A 114 -19.67 12.97 -19.55
N VAL A 115 -19.94 13.87 -18.59
CA VAL A 115 -20.69 15.10 -18.87
C VAL A 115 -19.94 15.98 -19.87
N VAL A 116 -18.63 16.13 -19.68
CA VAL A 116 -17.78 16.94 -20.59
C VAL A 116 -17.71 16.30 -21.98
N ALA A 117 -17.52 14.99 -22.08
CA ALA A 117 -17.42 14.27 -23.35
C ALA A 117 -18.74 14.32 -24.13
N ARG A 118 -19.88 14.26 -23.44
CA ARG A 118 -21.22 14.24 -24.09
C ARG A 118 -21.78 15.60 -24.41
N MET A 119 -21.36 16.66 -23.71
CA MET A 119 -21.87 18.02 -23.92
C MET A 119 -20.85 18.95 -24.56
N LEU A 120 -19.68 19.08 -23.94
CA LEU A 120 -18.69 20.07 -24.36
C LEU A 120 -17.94 19.64 -25.63
N THR A 121 -17.52 18.37 -25.72
CA THR A 121 -16.71 17.87 -26.84
C THR A 121 -17.45 17.94 -28.18
N PRO A 122 -18.71 17.47 -28.33
CA PRO A 122 -19.47 17.60 -29.57
C PRO A 122 -19.77 19.07 -29.93
N MET A 123 -20.10 19.89 -28.92
CA MET A 123 -20.33 21.33 -29.14
C MET A 123 -19.06 22.00 -29.69
N MET A 124 -17.92 21.79 -29.06
CA MET A 124 -16.65 22.36 -29.55
C MET A 124 -16.31 21.85 -30.96
N ALA A 125 -16.54 20.58 -31.25
CA ALA A 125 -16.29 20.01 -32.58
C ALA A 125 -17.16 20.63 -33.63
N ALA A 126 -18.46 20.82 -33.35
CA ALA A 126 -19.41 21.44 -34.28
C ALA A 126 -19.03 22.86 -34.72
N TYR A 127 -18.42 23.64 -33.81
CA TYR A 127 -18.06 25.04 -34.08
C TYR A 127 -16.61 25.27 -34.48
N LEU A 128 -15.66 24.39 -34.04
CA LEU A 128 -14.23 24.59 -34.25
C LEU A 128 -13.63 23.72 -35.37
N MET A 129 -14.30 22.60 -35.74
CA MET A 129 -13.77 21.73 -36.77
C MET A 129 -14.13 22.22 -38.17
N LYS A 130 -13.20 22.03 -39.10
CA LYS A 130 -13.43 22.34 -40.53
C LYS A 130 -13.81 21.07 -41.28
N PRO A 131 -14.58 21.17 -42.39
CA PRO A 131 -14.83 20.05 -43.28
C PRO A 131 -13.52 19.39 -43.71
N LEU A 132 -13.44 18.06 -43.70
CA LEU A 132 -12.28 17.29 -44.12
C LEU A 132 -12.51 16.70 -45.52
N ALA A 133 -11.44 16.60 -46.30
CA ALA A 133 -11.51 15.96 -47.61
C ALA A 133 -11.89 14.47 -47.48
N GLN A 134 -12.75 14.02 -48.42
CA GLN A 134 -13.17 12.60 -48.48
C GLN A 134 -12.00 11.71 -48.85
N GLY A 135 -11.83 10.61 -48.12
CA GLY A 135 -10.93 9.52 -48.48
C GLY A 135 -9.53 9.65 -47.92
N GLY A 136 -9.09 8.63 -47.27
CA GLY A 136 -7.68 8.33 -46.95
C GLY A 136 -7.50 6.81 -47.05
N GLU A 137 -6.43 6.36 -47.73
CA GLU A 137 -6.12 4.93 -47.76
C GLU A 137 -5.86 4.40 -46.34
N ASP A 138 -6.33 3.20 -46.07
CA ASP A 138 -6.07 2.52 -44.82
C ASP A 138 -4.58 2.27 -44.62
N PRO A 139 -4.02 2.61 -43.46
CA PRO A 139 -2.62 2.41 -43.15
C PRO A 139 -2.25 0.93 -43.24
N ARG A 140 -1.03 0.64 -43.68
CA ARG A 140 -0.54 -0.74 -43.90
C ARG A 140 -0.71 -1.64 -42.66
N TRP A 141 -0.52 -1.09 -41.45
CA TRP A 141 -0.66 -1.85 -40.21
C TRP A 141 -2.08 -2.37 -39.97
N LEU A 142 -3.11 -1.62 -40.38
CA LEU A 142 -4.51 -2.01 -40.21
C LEU A 142 -4.86 -3.23 -41.08
N ARG A 143 -4.30 -3.31 -42.28
CA ARG A 143 -4.44 -4.47 -43.17
C ARG A 143 -3.73 -5.73 -42.61
N VAL A 144 -2.56 -5.54 -41.96
CA VAL A 144 -1.85 -6.64 -41.29
C VAL A 144 -2.64 -7.14 -40.10
N TYR A 145 -3.13 -6.22 -39.25
CA TYR A 145 -3.98 -6.54 -38.11
C TYR A 145 -5.26 -7.29 -38.56
N GLY A 146 -5.95 -6.82 -39.59
CA GLY A 146 -7.15 -7.49 -40.10
C GLY A 146 -6.91 -8.95 -40.49
N ARG A 147 -5.73 -9.26 -41.09
CA ARG A 147 -5.33 -10.64 -41.39
C ARG A 147 -5.13 -11.49 -40.12
N TRP A 148 -4.50 -10.93 -39.10
CA TRP A 148 -4.29 -11.64 -37.83
C TRP A 148 -5.61 -11.86 -37.10
N ALA A 149 -6.47 -10.84 -37.03
CA ALA A 149 -7.81 -10.98 -36.45
C ALA A 149 -8.65 -12.03 -37.14
N ALA A 150 -8.65 -12.06 -38.49
CA ALA A 150 -9.35 -13.07 -39.27
C ALA A 150 -8.80 -14.49 -39.01
N TRP A 151 -7.47 -14.63 -38.88
CA TRP A 151 -6.85 -15.90 -38.52
C TRP A 151 -7.28 -16.36 -37.12
N CYS A 152 -7.27 -15.47 -36.12
CA CYS A 152 -7.70 -15.76 -34.75
C CYS A 152 -9.17 -16.22 -34.68
N VAL A 153 -10.06 -15.52 -35.40
CA VAL A 153 -11.50 -15.89 -35.45
C VAL A 153 -11.73 -17.23 -36.17
N ARG A 154 -10.94 -17.53 -37.21
CA ARG A 154 -11.03 -18.83 -37.89
C ARG A 154 -10.48 -19.98 -37.04
N HIS A 155 -9.38 -19.75 -36.30
CA HIS A 155 -8.73 -20.74 -35.43
C HIS A 155 -9.04 -20.46 -33.94
N ARG A 156 -10.33 -20.28 -33.65
CA ARG A 156 -10.83 -19.83 -32.35
C ARG A 156 -10.35 -20.69 -31.17
N PHE A 157 -10.20 -22.01 -31.34
CA PHE A 157 -9.71 -22.91 -30.29
C PHE A 157 -8.24 -22.64 -29.95
N ILE A 158 -7.38 -22.47 -30.93
CA ILE A 158 -5.96 -22.15 -30.73
C ILE A 158 -5.81 -20.79 -30.05
N THR A 159 -6.61 -19.82 -30.49
CA THR A 159 -6.62 -18.47 -29.89
C THR A 159 -7.02 -18.50 -28.41
N LEU A 160 -8.08 -19.25 -28.08
CA LEU A 160 -8.53 -19.38 -26.68
C LEU A 160 -7.51 -20.13 -25.83
N LEU A 161 -6.92 -21.22 -26.36
CA LEU A 161 -5.89 -21.98 -25.67
C LEU A 161 -4.63 -21.13 -25.41
N GLY A 162 -4.21 -20.33 -26.39
CA GLY A 162 -3.11 -19.39 -26.24
C GLY A 162 -3.39 -18.31 -25.19
N ALA A 163 -4.60 -17.75 -25.18
CA ALA A 163 -5.03 -16.79 -24.17
C ALA A 163 -5.07 -17.39 -22.75
N LEU A 164 -5.59 -18.62 -22.63
CA LEU A 164 -5.60 -19.36 -21.36
C LEU A 164 -4.19 -19.70 -20.88
N ALA A 165 -3.31 -20.15 -21.79
CA ALA A 165 -1.91 -20.44 -21.47
C ALA A 165 -1.17 -19.17 -21.00
N PHE A 166 -1.41 -18.02 -21.64
CA PHE A 166 -0.86 -16.73 -21.21
C PHE A 166 -1.37 -16.37 -19.80
N PHE A 167 -2.67 -16.51 -19.55
CA PHE A 167 -3.24 -16.19 -18.24
C PHE A 167 -2.69 -17.10 -17.14
N VAL A 168 -2.69 -18.42 -17.35
CA VAL A 168 -2.16 -19.38 -16.36
C VAL A 168 -0.66 -19.15 -16.16
N GLY A 169 0.09 -18.91 -17.23
CA GLY A 169 1.51 -18.57 -17.14
C GLY A 169 1.76 -17.29 -16.35
N SER A 170 0.96 -16.25 -16.58
CA SER A 170 1.08 -14.99 -15.83
C SER A 170 0.69 -15.13 -14.35
N LEU A 171 -0.29 -15.98 -14.03
CA LEU A 171 -0.67 -16.28 -12.66
C LEU A 171 0.44 -17.05 -11.92
N ALA A 172 1.15 -17.94 -12.62
CA ALA A 172 2.30 -18.65 -12.07
C ALA A 172 3.49 -17.70 -11.73
N LEU A 173 3.51 -16.49 -12.27
CA LEU A 173 4.52 -15.47 -11.93
C LEU A 173 4.20 -14.70 -10.63
N VAL A 174 2.95 -14.73 -10.14
CA VAL A 174 2.54 -13.97 -8.95
C VAL A 174 3.37 -14.33 -7.71
N PRO A 175 3.66 -15.61 -7.40
CA PRO A 175 4.51 -15.98 -6.27
C PRO A 175 5.97 -15.50 -6.38
N LEU A 176 6.44 -15.13 -7.58
CA LEU A 176 7.78 -14.59 -7.82
C LEU A 176 7.84 -13.07 -7.62
N LEU A 177 6.68 -12.40 -7.50
CA LEU A 177 6.62 -10.96 -7.27
C LEU A 177 6.83 -10.66 -5.79
N PRO A 178 7.82 -9.80 -5.46
CA PRO A 178 8.00 -9.34 -4.09
C PRO A 178 6.73 -8.65 -3.60
N THR A 179 6.33 -8.92 -2.36
CA THR A 179 5.14 -8.29 -1.78
C THR A 179 5.50 -7.28 -0.70
N ALA A 180 4.85 -6.12 -0.71
CA ALA A 180 5.06 -5.08 0.28
C ALA A 180 3.76 -4.31 0.55
N PHE A 181 3.62 -3.72 1.73
CA PHE A 181 2.53 -2.78 2.00
C PHE A 181 2.75 -1.48 1.22
N ILE A 182 3.86 -0.81 1.53
CA ILE A 182 4.34 0.39 0.83
C ILE A 182 5.80 0.14 0.43
N THR A 183 6.19 0.60 -0.73
CA THR A 183 7.59 0.55 -1.17
C THR A 183 8.42 1.55 -0.38
N PRO A 184 9.62 1.18 0.12
CA PRO A 184 10.51 2.11 0.79
C PRO A 184 10.81 3.32 -0.08
N ASP A 185 10.80 4.50 0.52
CA ASP A 185 11.09 5.76 -0.15
C ASP A 185 12.58 5.95 -0.46
N ASP A 186 12.88 6.85 -1.39
CA ASP A 186 14.24 7.28 -1.73
C ASP A 186 14.39 8.79 -1.52
N ASN A 187 13.92 9.28 -0.37
CA ASN A 187 14.03 10.68 0.01
C ASN A 187 15.48 11.03 0.37
N SER A 188 15.83 12.31 0.24
CA SER A 188 17.17 12.81 0.62
C SER A 188 17.32 13.01 2.14
N GLN A 189 16.58 12.23 2.94
CA GLN A 189 16.65 12.25 4.39
C GLN A 189 16.60 10.84 4.95
N THR A 190 17.43 10.57 5.95
CA THR A 190 17.36 9.34 6.76
C THR A 190 17.63 9.66 8.22
N GLN A 191 17.42 8.71 9.11
CA GLN A 191 17.68 8.86 10.54
C GLN A 191 18.49 7.67 11.05
N VAL A 192 19.33 7.96 12.04
CA VAL A 192 20.02 6.94 12.84
C VAL A 192 19.54 7.07 14.27
N TYR A 193 18.97 5.99 14.78
CA TYR A 193 18.56 5.87 16.17
C TYR A 193 19.63 5.11 16.95
N LEU A 194 20.05 5.71 18.04
CA LEU A 194 20.98 5.10 18.99
C LEU A 194 20.25 4.84 20.30
N GLU A 195 20.40 3.65 20.83
CA GLU A 195 19.89 3.28 22.14
C GLU A 195 21.04 2.67 22.95
N LEU A 196 21.38 3.31 24.06
CA LEU A 196 22.39 2.83 24.99
C LEU A 196 21.78 1.83 25.98
N PRO A 197 22.62 1.02 26.66
CA PRO A 197 22.14 0.10 27.67
C PRO A 197 21.35 0.81 28.78
N PRO A 198 20.39 0.11 29.43
CA PRO A 198 19.71 0.63 30.60
C PRO A 198 20.69 1.01 31.70
N GLY A 199 20.57 2.24 32.21
CA GLY A 199 21.51 2.81 33.20
C GLY A 199 22.47 3.84 32.62
N ALA A 200 22.57 3.98 31.30
CA ALA A 200 23.38 5.03 30.69
C ALA A 200 22.89 6.43 31.05
N THR A 201 23.81 7.34 31.26
CA THR A 201 23.55 8.75 31.57
C THR A 201 23.35 9.58 30.33
N LEU A 202 22.76 10.79 30.48
CA LEU A 202 22.61 11.72 29.37
C LEU A 202 23.97 12.10 28.75
N GLN A 203 24.99 12.28 29.57
CA GLN A 203 26.35 12.64 29.13
C GLN A 203 27.00 11.51 28.29
N GLU A 204 26.84 10.25 28.71
CA GLU A 204 27.31 9.10 27.92
C GLU A 204 26.58 9.02 26.58
N THR A 205 25.28 9.28 26.57
CA THR A 205 24.48 9.28 25.34
C THR A 205 24.92 10.42 24.40
N GLU A 206 25.20 11.61 24.94
CA GLU A 206 25.71 12.73 24.17
C GLU A 206 27.08 12.43 23.55
N GLN A 207 28.03 11.90 24.33
CA GLN A 207 29.36 11.54 23.84
C GLN A 207 29.29 10.46 22.75
N THR A 208 28.41 9.48 22.91
CA THR A 208 28.20 8.43 21.94
C THR A 208 27.56 8.94 20.67
N ALA A 209 26.57 9.82 20.80
CA ALA A 209 25.91 10.46 19.65
C ALA A 209 26.88 11.36 18.87
N GLU A 210 27.77 12.09 19.55
CA GLU A 210 28.79 12.89 18.90
C GLU A 210 29.84 12.04 18.18
N SER A 211 30.24 10.92 18.79
CA SER A 211 31.13 9.94 18.14
C SER A 211 30.49 9.36 16.87
N ALA A 212 29.19 9.01 16.95
CA ALA A 212 28.43 8.54 15.79
C ALA A 212 28.36 9.65 14.71
N ARG A 213 28.06 10.88 15.09
CA ARG A 213 28.02 12.02 14.16
C ARG A 213 29.35 12.20 13.44
N ALA A 214 30.45 12.15 14.16
CA ALA A 214 31.79 12.27 13.57
C ALA A 214 32.13 11.14 12.58
N LEU A 215 31.65 9.92 12.83
CA LEU A 215 31.80 8.80 11.90
C LEU A 215 30.92 8.98 10.66
N LEU A 216 29.68 9.40 10.83
CA LEU A 216 28.72 9.59 9.76
C LEU A 216 29.18 10.68 8.77
N LEU A 217 29.71 11.79 9.29
CA LEU A 217 30.21 12.89 8.45
C LEU A 217 31.40 12.53 7.54
N LYS A 218 31.99 11.33 7.71
CA LYS A 218 33.02 10.82 6.78
C LYS A 218 32.42 10.30 5.47
N ASN A 219 31.12 10.04 5.41
CA ASN A 219 30.47 9.59 4.18
C ASN A 219 30.20 10.80 3.27
N GLN A 220 30.64 10.70 2.01
CA GLN A 220 30.57 11.78 1.01
C GLN A 220 29.14 12.20 0.62
N TYR A 221 28.15 11.36 0.90
CA TYR A 221 26.76 11.63 0.55
C TYR A 221 25.98 12.37 1.63
N ILE A 222 26.62 12.69 2.78
CA ILE A 222 25.98 13.39 3.90
C ILE A 222 26.26 14.89 3.78
N LYS A 223 25.18 15.69 3.71
CA LYS A 223 25.26 17.16 3.71
C LYS A 223 25.29 17.72 5.14
N SER A 224 24.45 17.21 6.01
CA SER A 224 24.35 17.66 7.40
C SER A 224 23.75 16.59 8.31
N VAL A 225 24.06 16.68 9.61
CA VAL A 225 23.54 15.79 10.65
C VAL A 225 23.00 16.66 11.78
N TYR A 226 21.71 16.50 12.09
CA TYR A 226 21.06 17.11 13.23
C TYR A 226 20.88 16.07 14.33
N THR A 227 21.40 16.33 15.53
CA THR A 227 21.40 15.38 16.63
C THR A 227 20.47 15.84 17.75
N THR A 228 19.59 14.94 18.19
CA THR A 228 18.73 15.12 19.35
C THR A 228 19.05 14.05 20.38
N VAL A 229 19.34 14.43 21.63
CA VAL A 229 19.68 13.52 22.73
C VAL A 229 18.64 13.63 23.84
N GLY A 230 18.24 12.51 24.41
CA GLY A 230 17.31 12.45 25.55
C GLY A 230 15.84 12.72 25.20
N GLY A 231 15.56 13.01 23.96
CA GLY A 231 14.21 13.28 23.46
C GLY A 231 14.07 12.84 22.01
N GLY A 232 12.86 12.74 21.56
CA GLY A 232 12.55 12.37 20.18
C GLY A 232 11.81 11.04 20.06
N SER A 233 10.87 11.00 19.15
CA SER A 233 10.20 9.77 18.78
C SER A 233 11.13 8.98 17.86
N ALA A 234 11.35 7.71 18.15
CA ALA A 234 11.97 6.81 17.20
C ALA A 234 11.07 6.77 15.96
N GLY A 235 11.50 7.52 14.93
CA GLY A 235 10.97 7.57 13.59
C GLY A 235 9.53 7.25 13.38
N GLY A 236 8.69 8.25 13.31
CA GLY A 236 7.38 8.17 12.64
C GLY A 236 6.40 7.07 13.04
N ASP A 237 6.74 6.25 14.02
CA ASP A 237 5.84 5.20 14.50
C ASP A 237 4.76 5.84 15.38
N PRO A 238 3.51 5.93 14.90
CA PRO A 238 2.43 6.52 15.68
C PRO A 238 2.07 5.68 16.92
N PHE A 239 2.60 4.45 17.02
CA PHE A 239 2.37 3.52 18.14
C PHE A 239 3.49 3.55 19.19
N SER A 240 4.64 4.18 18.91
CA SER A 240 5.66 4.36 19.92
C SER A 240 5.40 5.64 20.71
N ALA A 241 5.08 5.47 21.98
CA ALA A 241 4.98 6.61 22.91
C ALA A 241 6.31 7.37 22.93
N SER A 242 6.28 8.64 22.57
CA SER A 242 7.42 9.55 22.69
C SER A 242 7.66 9.85 24.17
N SER A 243 8.36 8.94 24.85
CA SER A 243 8.84 9.22 26.20
C SER A 243 10.26 9.76 26.13
N ALA A 244 10.51 10.86 26.82
CA ALA A 244 11.87 11.35 27.03
C ALA A 244 12.70 10.23 27.71
N ASP A 245 13.72 9.74 27.04
CA ASP A 245 14.60 8.68 27.52
C ASP A 245 16.05 9.12 27.30
N VAL A 246 16.76 9.39 28.39
CA VAL A 246 18.14 9.87 28.37
C VAL A 246 19.12 8.94 27.65
N ARG A 247 18.74 7.66 27.47
CA ARG A 247 19.55 6.65 26.79
C ARG A 247 19.41 6.67 25.27
N LYS A 248 18.52 7.50 24.73
CA LYS A 248 18.23 7.52 23.30
C LYS A 248 18.74 8.78 22.64
N ALA A 249 19.29 8.62 21.47
CA ALA A 249 19.64 9.72 20.60
C ALA A 249 19.14 9.45 19.17
N THR A 250 18.75 10.52 18.49
CA THR A 250 18.31 10.49 17.10
C THR A 250 19.17 11.44 16.30
N LEU A 251 19.83 10.92 15.26
CA LEU A 251 20.61 11.70 14.31
C LEU A 251 19.83 11.75 13.00
N THR A 252 19.25 12.89 12.69
CA THR A 252 18.58 13.17 11.43
C THR A 252 19.61 13.63 10.41
N ILE A 253 19.73 12.87 9.33
CA ILE A 253 20.76 13.02 8.31
C ILE A 253 20.13 13.55 7.04
N GLN A 254 20.64 14.68 6.57
CA GLN A 254 20.34 15.19 5.23
C GLN A 254 21.36 14.63 4.24
N LEU A 255 20.87 13.84 3.30
CA LEU A 255 21.66 13.26 2.23
C LEU A 255 21.79 14.22 1.05
N ALA A 256 22.75 13.95 0.15
CA ALA A 256 22.83 14.56 -1.15
C ALA A 256 21.54 14.36 -1.97
N GLU A 257 21.33 15.17 -3.00
CA GLU A 257 20.18 15.02 -3.86
C GLU A 257 20.20 13.67 -4.60
N ARG A 258 19.02 13.19 -4.97
CA ARG A 258 18.84 11.86 -5.54
C ARG A 258 19.69 11.58 -6.79
N GLY A 259 19.99 12.59 -7.60
CA GLY A 259 20.85 12.46 -8.78
C GLY A 259 22.35 12.31 -8.47
N ASP A 260 22.76 12.74 -7.28
CA ASP A 260 24.18 12.85 -6.87
C ASP A 260 24.60 11.71 -5.91
N ARG A 261 23.74 10.74 -5.67
CA ARG A 261 23.99 9.61 -4.77
C ARG A 261 23.37 8.29 -5.27
N PRO A 262 23.89 7.15 -4.81
CA PRO A 262 23.18 5.87 -4.93
C PRO A 262 21.82 5.91 -4.21
N ARG A 263 21.00 4.88 -4.42
CA ARG A 263 19.72 4.76 -3.70
C ARG A 263 19.92 4.83 -2.19
N LYS A 264 18.96 5.45 -1.47
CA LYS A 264 18.99 5.63 -0.01
C LYS A 264 19.38 4.34 0.74
N GLN A 265 18.82 3.21 0.35
CA GLN A 265 19.07 1.92 0.99
C GLN A 265 20.52 1.46 0.90
N ILE A 266 21.25 1.81 -0.18
CA ILE A 266 22.67 1.50 -0.34
C ILE A 266 23.48 2.40 0.60
N VAL A 267 23.18 3.69 0.64
CA VAL A 267 23.83 4.63 1.56
C VAL A 267 23.58 4.20 3.02
N GLU A 268 22.35 3.83 3.38
CA GLU A 268 22.01 3.34 4.72
C GLU A 268 22.78 2.07 5.10
N ALA A 269 23.04 1.18 4.13
CA ALA A 269 23.89 0.00 4.38
C ALA A 269 25.34 0.40 4.68
N GLU A 270 25.90 1.38 3.99
CA GLU A 270 27.22 1.95 4.28
C GLU A 270 27.27 2.60 5.66
N LEU A 271 26.24 3.41 6.00
CA LEU A 271 26.13 4.05 7.31
C LEU A 271 26.05 3.02 8.43
N ARG A 272 25.36 1.90 8.21
CA ARG A 272 25.26 0.79 9.17
C ARG A 272 26.63 0.19 9.44
N GLN A 273 27.44 -0.01 8.41
CA GLN A 273 28.81 -0.51 8.59
C GLN A 273 29.66 0.46 9.41
N LEU A 274 29.56 1.78 9.16
CA LEU A 274 30.29 2.79 9.90
C LEU A 274 29.93 2.82 11.39
N ILE A 275 28.66 2.66 11.71
CA ILE A 275 28.16 2.72 13.10
C ILE A 275 28.34 1.40 13.84
N SER A 276 28.43 0.27 13.14
CA SER A 276 28.59 -1.06 13.77
C SER A 276 29.85 -1.17 14.64
N GLY A 277 30.85 -0.30 14.44
CA GLY A 277 32.05 -0.21 15.27
C GLY A 277 31.86 0.48 16.62
N LEU A 278 30.69 1.06 16.92
CA LEU A 278 30.43 1.71 18.22
C LEU A 278 30.09 0.65 19.27
N PRO A 279 30.89 0.53 20.36
CA PRO A 279 30.66 -0.51 21.35
C PRO A 279 29.43 -0.22 22.22
N GLY A 280 28.68 -1.27 22.56
CA GLY A 280 27.58 -1.20 23.52
C GLY A 280 26.35 -0.42 23.09
N VAL A 281 26.24 -0.05 21.80
CA VAL A 281 25.13 0.74 21.28
C VAL A 281 24.25 -0.11 20.37
N ARG A 282 22.94 -0.04 20.55
CA ARG A 282 21.97 -0.53 19.56
C ARG A 282 21.69 0.58 18.58
N SER A 283 21.88 0.33 17.31
CA SER A 283 21.60 1.28 16.25
C SER A 283 20.54 0.77 15.30
N LYS A 284 19.67 1.66 14.85
CA LYS A 284 18.72 1.44 13.75
C LYS A 284 18.90 2.55 12.72
N ILE A 285 18.76 2.23 11.44
CA ILE A 285 18.91 3.20 10.36
C ILE A 285 17.68 3.17 9.48
N GLY A 286 17.14 4.34 9.17
CA GLY A 286 15.93 4.56 8.39
C GLY A 286 15.02 5.56 9.08
N LEU A 287 14.00 6.03 8.38
CA LEU A 287 12.99 6.93 8.95
C LEU A 287 12.02 6.19 9.89
N GLY A 288 12.07 4.85 9.92
CA GLY A 288 11.17 4.00 10.69
C GLY A 288 9.72 4.02 10.17
N GLY A 289 9.53 4.49 8.93
CA GLY A 289 8.25 4.52 8.26
C GLY A 289 7.76 3.15 7.82
N SER A 290 6.56 3.12 7.24
CA SER A 290 5.99 1.91 6.65
C SER A 290 6.86 1.36 5.53
N GLY A 291 7.07 0.04 5.52
CA GLY A 291 7.91 -0.64 4.54
C GLY A 291 9.40 -0.74 4.89
N GLU A 292 9.86 -0.14 5.98
CA GLU A 292 11.26 -0.21 6.41
C GLU A 292 11.53 -1.26 7.50
N LYS A 293 10.49 -1.71 8.22
CA LYS A 293 10.60 -2.65 9.34
C LYS A 293 9.55 -3.75 9.30
N TYR A 294 9.90 -4.90 9.84
CA TYR A 294 8.98 -5.99 10.16
C TYR A 294 8.91 -6.17 11.68
N ILE A 295 7.72 -6.23 12.23
CA ILE A 295 7.49 -6.43 13.67
C ILE A 295 6.82 -7.80 13.85
N LEU A 296 7.52 -8.71 14.52
CA LEU A 296 6.98 -9.99 14.94
C LEU A 296 6.69 -9.91 16.44
N VAL A 297 5.43 -10.11 16.81
CA VAL A 297 5.01 -10.05 18.21
C VAL A 297 4.76 -11.45 18.73
N LEU A 298 5.42 -11.81 19.80
CA LEU A 298 5.14 -13.00 20.57
C LEU A 298 4.30 -12.60 21.79
N GLN A 299 3.20 -13.29 22.01
CA GLN A 299 2.26 -13.05 23.11
C GLN A 299 2.15 -14.30 23.99
N GLY A 300 2.18 -14.12 25.30
CA GLY A 300 2.01 -15.22 26.26
C GLY A 300 1.93 -14.73 27.70
N ASP A 301 1.25 -15.48 28.55
CA ASP A 301 1.02 -15.09 29.95
C ASP A 301 2.22 -15.45 30.85
N ASP A 302 2.92 -16.54 30.55
CA ASP A 302 4.15 -16.91 31.28
C ASP A 302 5.35 -16.10 30.79
N PRO A 303 5.95 -15.24 31.63
CA PRO A 303 7.07 -14.39 31.25
C PRO A 303 8.34 -15.19 30.94
N HIS A 304 8.53 -16.37 31.55
CA HIS A 304 9.72 -17.21 31.33
C HIS A 304 9.66 -17.90 29.97
N ALA A 305 8.54 -18.57 29.68
CA ALA A 305 8.29 -19.20 28.38
C ALA A 305 8.34 -18.18 27.24
N LEU A 306 7.73 -16.99 27.44
CA LEU A 306 7.72 -15.92 26.47
C LEU A 306 9.13 -15.38 26.18
N THR A 307 9.93 -15.15 27.23
CA THR A 307 11.31 -14.66 27.07
C THR A 307 12.21 -15.71 26.39
N GLN A 308 12.05 -16.98 26.72
CA GLN A 308 12.80 -18.07 26.10
C GLN A 308 12.45 -18.22 24.63
N ALA A 309 11.16 -18.20 24.30
CA ALA A 309 10.68 -18.21 22.91
C ALA A 309 11.22 -17.01 22.12
N ALA A 310 11.17 -15.81 22.70
CA ALA A 310 11.66 -14.59 22.06
C ALA A 310 13.15 -14.67 21.73
N ARG A 311 13.99 -15.20 22.64
CA ARG A 311 15.42 -15.39 22.39
C ARG A 311 15.69 -16.43 21.29
N ALA A 312 14.93 -17.52 21.27
CA ALA A 312 15.07 -18.54 20.22
C ALA A 312 14.68 -17.95 18.83
N VAL A 313 13.55 -17.25 18.75
CA VAL A 313 13.12 -16.60 17.50
C VAL A 313 14.08 -15.49 17.08
N GLU A 314 14.63 -14.70 18.02
CA GLU A 314 15.65 -13.69 17.72
C GLU A 314 16.91 -14.32 17.13
N SER A 315 17.36 -15.46 17.69
CA SER A 315 18.52 -16.20 17.19
C SER A 315 18.29 -16.73 15.77
N ASP A 316 17.12 -17.30 15.52
CA ASP A 316 16.75 -17.82 14.19
C ASP A 316 16.61 -16.67 13.16
N LEU A 317 15.99 -15.54 13.53
CA LEU A 317 15.88 -14.37 12.65
C LEU A 317 17.26 -13.85 12.22
N ARG A 318 18.26 -13.89 13.10
CA ARG A 318 19.64 -13.49 12.78
C ARG A 318 20.33 -14.38 11.76
N THR A 319 19.81 -15.58 11.49
CA THR A 319 20.32 -16.45 10.42
C THR A 319 19.84 -16.05 9.04
N LEU A 320 18.79 -15.22 8.93
CA LEU A 320 18.27 -14.76 7.65
C LEU A 320 19.23 -13.71 7.04
N PRO A 321 19.69 -13.92 5.80
CA PRO A 321 20.64 -13.01 5.17
C PRO A 321 19.98 -11.70 4.73
N GLY A 322 20.76 -10.62 4.74
CA GLY A 322 20.36 -9.33 4.14
C GLY A 322 19.41 -8.49 4.98
N LEU A 323 19.14 -8.87 6.23
CA LEU A 323 18.42 -8.06 7.20
C LEU A 323 19.37 -7.07 7.90
N GLY A 324 18.79 -5.98 8.39
CA GLY A 324 19.50 -5.01 9.21
C GLY A 324 19.51 -5.37 10.69
N SER A 325 19.30 -4.37 11.54
CA SER A 325 19.26 -4.57 12.99
C SER A 325 18.04 -5.39 13.40
N ILE A 326 18.26 -6.37 14.27
CA ILE A 326 17.21 -7.16 14.91
C ILE A 326 17.23 -6.85 16.39
N THR A 327 16.15 -6.30 16.90
CA THR A 327 16.02 -5.90 18.29
C THR A 327 14.82 -6.54 18.95
N SER A 328 15.01 -6.95 20.21
CA SER A 328 13.96 -7.55 21.02
C SER A 328 13.71 -6.72 22.27
N THR A 329 12.45 -6.51 22.62
CA THR A 329 12.08 -5.87 23.87
C THR A 329 12.40 -6.74 25.10
N ALA A 330 12.51 -8.06 24.92
CA ALA A 330 12.91 -8.99 26.00
C ALA A 330 14.39 -8.87 26.38
N SER A 331 15.24 -8.35 25.50
CA SER A 331 16.69 -8.23 25.77
C SER A 331 17.06 -6.95 26.53
N LEU A 332 16.10 -6.10 26.88
CA LEU A 332 16.30 -4.91 27.69
C LEU A 332 16.20 -5.27 29.18
N VAL A 333 17.32 -5.66 29.77
CA VAL A 333 17.43 -5.89 31.21
C VAL A 333 17.98 -4.64 31.86
N ARG A 334 17.22 -4.08 32.79
CA ARG A 334 17.63 -2.90 33.56
C ARG A 334 18.37 -3.37 34.80
N PRO A 335 19.63 -2.94 35.04
CA PRO A 335 20.29 -3.21 36.29
C PRO A 335 19.56 -2.43 37.41
N GLU A 336 19.29 -3.13 38.49
CA GLU A 336 18.62 -2.58 39.65
C GLU A 336 19.24 -3.09 40.94
N ILE A 337 19.15 -2.29 41.99
CA ILE A 337 19.56 -2.70 43.32
C ILE A 337 18.35 -3.34 44.00
N ALA A 338 18.41 -4.65 44.19
CA ALA A 338 17.37 -5.36 44.93
C ALA A 338 17.71 -5.39 46.43
N VAL A 339 16.77 -4.86 47.20
CA VAL A 339 16.83 -4.92 48.66
C VAL A 339 15.76 -5.90 49.13
N LYS A 340 16.18 -7.03 49.67
CA LYS A 340 15.30 -8.09 50.17
C LYS A 340 15.30 -8.09 51.70
N PRO A 341 14.20 -7.66 52.35
CA PRO A 341 14.07 -7.66 53.82
C PRO A 341 14.12 -9.10 54.37
N ASP A 342 14.83 -9.30 55.46
CA ASP A 342 14.72 -10.46 56.33
C ASP A 342 13.58 -10.16 57.33
N PHE A 343 12.41 -10.66 57.05
CA PHE A 343 11.22 -10.34 57.84
C PHE A 343 11.33 -10.79 59.32
N ALA A 344 12.01 -11.90 59.59
CA ALA A 344 12.20 -12.37 60.95
C ALA A 344 13.08 -11.43 61.78
N ARG A 345 14.27 -11.11 61.26
CA ARG A 345 15.18 -10.17 61.91
C ARG A 345 14.62 -8.75 61.99
N ALA A 346 13.91 -8.31 60.94
CA ALA A 346 13.26 -6.99 60.95
C ALA A 346 12.22 -6.90 62.05
N ALA A 347 11.40 -7.96 62.25
CA ALA A 347 10.42 -8.03 63.32
C ALA A 347 11.06 -7.99 64.71
N ASP A 348 12.13 -8.79 64.93
CA ASP A 348 12.86 -8.81 66.19
C ASP A 348 13.45 -7.47 66.60
N LEU A 349 13.89 -6.66 65.62
CA LEU A 349 14.46 -5.33 65.83
C LEU A 349 13.46 -4.23 65.70
N GLY A 350 12.18 -4.56 65.45
CA GLY A 350 11.08 -3.62 65.31
C GLY A 350 11.18 -2.68 64.11
N VAL A 351 11.79 -3.19 63.02
CA VAL A 351 11.94 -2.46 61.75
C VAL A 351 10.80 -2.88 60.81
N THR A 352 10.08 -1.93 60.25
CA THR A 352 9.03 -2.16 59.28
C THR A 352 9.54 -2.07 57.84
N SER A 353 8.90 -2.78 56.91
CA SER A 353 9.19 -2.67 55.46
C SER A 353 9.06 -1.24 54.96
N SER A 354 8.09 -0.45 55.50
CA SER A 354 7.92 0.95 55.18
C SER A 354 9.13 1.77 55.60
N ALA A 355 9.67 1.53 56.82
CA ALA A 355 10.84 2.25 57.29
C ALA A 355 12.06 1.99 56.41
N ILE A 356 12.25 0.72 55.92
CA ILE A 356 13.30 0.41 54.96
C ILE A 356 13.09 1.16 53.65
N ALA A 357 11.86 1.14 53.11
CA ALA A 357 11.52 1.79 51.85
C ALA A 357 11.71 3.31 51.93
N ASP A 358 11.23 3.94 52.98
CA ASP A 358 11.36 5.40 53.19
C ASP A 358 12.81 5.84 53.35
N THR A 359 13.59 5.10 54.11
CA THR A 359 15.02 5.40 54.27
C THR A 359 15.75 5.31 52.92
N LEU A 360 15.50 4.28 52.13
CA LEU A 360 16.10 4.12 50.82
C LEU A 360 15.62 5.18 49.84
N ARG A 361 14.33 5.52 49.87
CA ARG A 361 13.75 6.57 49.02
C ARG A 361 14.44 7.90 49.26
N VAL A 362 14.54 8.31 50.52
CA VAL A 362 15.20 9.58 50.87
C VAL A 362 16.68 9.56 50.51
N ALA A 363 17.36 8.45 50.78
CA ALA A 363 18.81 8.31 50.48
C ALA A 363 19.08 8.40 48.96
N THR A 364 18.29 7.76 48.12
CA THR A 364 18.56 7.60 46.65
C THR A 364 17.89 8.68 45.82
N LEU A 365 16.57 8.80 45.89
CA LEU A 365 15.78 9.76 45.09
C LEU A 365 15.81 11.15 45.69
N GLY A 366 15.90 11.22 47.00
CA GLY A 366 15.70 12.44 47.78
C GLY A 366 14.25 12.60 48.22
N ASP A 367 14.07 13.42 49.21
CA ASP A 367 12.76 13.84 49.72
C ASP A 367 12.44 15.21 49.12
N TYR A 368 11.45 15.29 48.26
CA TYR A 368 11.04 16.55 47.60
C TYR A 368 9.52 16.66 47.51
N ASP A 369 8.84 16.18 48.51
CA ASP A 369 7.39 16.24 48.55
C ASP A 369 6.87 17.64 48.98
N ALA A 370 5.55 17.85 48.77
CA ALA A 370 4.86 19.07 49.12
C ALA A 370 5.00 19.46 50.61
N GLN A 371 5.33 18.51 51.46
CA GLN A 371 5.53 18.69 52.92
C GLN A 371 6.90 19.22 53.33
N LEU A 372 7.88 19.22 52.40
CA LEU A 372 9.20 19.72 52.72
C LEU A 372 9.25 21.25 52.86
N PRO A 373 10.14 21.75 53.70
CA PRO A 373 10.41 23.18 53.76
C PRO A 373 10.77 23.75 52.40
N LYS A 374 10.21 24.89 52.07
CA LYS A 374 10.51 25.61 50.83
C LYS A 374 11.20 26.93 51.17
N LEU A 375 12.21 27.27 50.38
CA LEU A 375 12.79 28.59 50.40
C LEU A 375 11.87 29.55 49.65
N ASN A 376 11.29 30.49 50.35
CA ASN A 376 10.41 31.50 49.77
C ASN A 376 11.25 32.68 49.26
N LEU A 377 11.33 32.81 47.94
CA LEU A 377 11.88 34.00 47.28
C LEU A 377 10.72 34.89 46.81
N PRO A 378 10.96 36.21 46.59
CA PRO A 378 9.91 37.13 46.17
C PRO A 378 9.12 36.69 44.94
N GLN A 379 9.77 35.96 44.01
CA GLN A 379 9.17 35.56 42.74
C GLN A 379 8.78 34.08 42.67
N ARG A 380 9.30 33.20 43.55
CA ARG A 380 9.05 31.75 43.51
C ARG A 380 9.39 31.05 44.81
N GLN A 381 8.79 29.88 45.03
CA GLN A 381 9.18 28.95 46.08
C GLN A 381 10.15 27.90 45.50
N ILE A 382 11.24 27.63 46.20
CA ILE A 382 12.22 26.62 45.83
C ILE A 382 12.12 25.47 46.85
N PRO A 383 11.82 24.22 46.42
CA PRO A 383 11.79 23.09 47.34
C PRO A 383 13.22 22.75 47.81
N ILE A 384 13.34 22.43 49.12
CA ILE A 384 14.59 21.94 49.68
C ILE A 384 14.60 20.43 49.60
N VAL A 385 15.55 19.87 48.83
CA VAL A 385 15.68 18.40 48.61
C VAL A 385 16.76 17.85 49.50
N VAL A 386 16.43 16.82 50.29
CA VAL A 386 17.36 16.08 51.14
C VAL A 386 17.67 14.75 50.49
N LYS A 387 18.92 14.47 50.17
CA LYS A 387 19.39 13.20 49.60
C LYS A 387 20.86 12.96 49.93
N LEU A 388 21.33 11.71 49.79
CA LEU A 388 22.76 11.42 49.89
C LEU A 388 23.56 12.12 48.81
N ASP A 389 24.79 12.45 49.11
CA ASP A 389 25.74 12.94 48.12
C ASP A 389 25.88 12.00 46.90
N ALA A 390 26.21 12.58 45.74
CA ALA A 390 26.23 11.85 44.46
C ALA A 390 27.21 10.66 44.49
N ASP A 391 28.36 10.83 45.11
CA ASP A 391 29.38 9.74 45.17
C ASP A 391 29.01 8.69 46.21
N ALA A 392 28.39 9.08 47.32
CA ALA A 392 27.87 8.11 48.28
C ALA A 392 26.74 7.23 47.75
N ARG A 393 25.95 7.70 46.79
CA ARG A 393 24.89 6.91 46.14
C ARG A 393 25.40 5.87 45.14
N LYS A 394 26.64 6.02 44.66
CA LYS A 394 27.28 5.05 43.76
C LYS A 394 27.86 3.84 44.51
N ASP A 395 28.06 3.94 45.82
CA ASP A 395 28.66 2.87 46.64
C ASP A 395 27.59 2.01 47.33
N LEU A 396 27.46 0.75 46.91
CA LEU A 396 26.56 -0.23 47.54
C LEU A 396 26.91 -0.46 49.02
N GLY A 397 28.18 -0.32 49.39
CA GLY A 397 28.64 -0.45 50.77
C GLY A 397 28.09 0.67 51.66
N VAL A 398 27.95 1.88 51.14
CA VAL A 398 27.30 3.00 51.85
C VAL A 398 25.82 2.72 52.03
N LEU A 399 25.13 2.26 50.97
CA LEU A 399 23.70 1.93 51.05
C LEU A 399 23.40 0.83 52.04
N SER A 400 24.23 -0.19 52.14
CA SER A 400 24.06 -1.30 53.09
C SER A 400 24.27 -0.90 54.55
N ARG A 401 25.02 0.18 54.80
CA ARG A 401 25.29 0.77 56.15
C ARG A 401 24.30 1.81 56.58
N LEU A 402 23.36 2.20 55.75
CA LEU A 402 22.28 3.15 56.11
C LEU A 402 21.54 2.64 57.35
N HIS A 403 21.24 3.56 58.27
CA HIS A 403 20.47 3.25 59.47
C HIS A 403 18.98 3.41 59.20
N VAL A 404 18.22 2.36 59.46
CA VAL A 404 16.77 2.33 59.36
C VAL A 404 16.16 2.49 60.76
N PRO A 405 15.15 3.29 60.94
CA PRO A 405 14.49 3.42 62.24
C PRO A 405 13.80 2.12 62.64
N GLY A 406 14.13 1.63 63.84
CA GLY A 406 13.47 0.50 64.46
C GLY A 406 12.94 0.89 65.86
N SER A 407 12.04 0.08 66.41
CA SER A 407 11.41 0.35 67.72
C SER A 407 12.41 0.36 68.90
N LYS A 408 13.54 -0.29 68.74
CA LYS A 408 14.63 -0.37 69.75
C LYS A 408 15.82 0.55 69.45
N GLY A 409 15.69 1.42 68.44
CA GLY A 409 16.70 2.35 67.98
C GLY A 409 17.10 2.15 66.50
N PRO A 410 18.03 3.00 65.95
CA PRO A 410 18.46 2.89 64.57
C PRO A 410 19.27 1.63 64.34
N VAL A 411 18.92 0.85 63.28
CA VAL A 411 19.51 -0.45 62.90
C VAL A 411 20.15 -0.32 61.54
N PRO A 412 21.39 -0.81 61.30
CA PRO A 412 21.99 -0.85 59.98
C PRO A 412 21.16 -1.71 59.03
N LEU A 413 20.95 -1.25 57.77
CA LEU A 413 20.17 -1.94 56.76
C LEU A 413 20.70 -3.39 56.50
N SER A 414 21.99 -3.58 56.55
CA SER A 414 22.64 -4.90 56.38
C SER A 414 22.25 -5.95 57.41
N GLN A 415 21.69 -5.53 58.58
CA GLN A 415 21.21 -6.47 59.59
C GLN A 415 19.79 -6.98 59.34
N VAL A 416 19.01 -6.22 58.60
CA VAL A 416 17.57 -6.47 58.35
C VAL A 416 17.22 -6.69 56.90
N ALA A 417 18.16 -6.50 55.97
CA ALA A 417 17.98 -6.73 54.56
C ALA A 417 19.27 -7.10 53.85
N SER A 418 19.16 -7.89 52.76
CA SER A 418 20.26 -8.14 51.82
C SER A 418 20.18 -7.14 50.67
N VAL A 419 21.31 -6.53 50.34
CA VAL A 419 21.45 -5.60 49.20
C VAL A 419 22.27 -6.28 48.12
N SER A 420 21.71 -6.46 46.92
CA SER A 420 22.36 -7.09 45.79
C SER A 420 22.04 -6.43 44.46
N LEU A 421 22.93 -6.54 43.50
CA LEU A 421 22.62 -6.19 42.11
C LEU A 421 21.73 -7.27 41.52
N SER A 422 20.65 -6.86 40.92
CA SER A 422 19.68 -7.69 40.22
C SER A 422 19.41 -7.12 38.82
N GLY A 423 18.65 -7.83 38.03
CA GLY A 423 18.18 -7.36 36.73
C GLY A 423 16.70 -7.58 36.61
N GLY A 424 15.99 -6.53 36.24
CA GLY A 424 14.57 -6.55 35.95
C GLY A 424 14.28 -6.14 34.50
N PRO A 425 13.10 -6.46 33.97
CA PRO A 425 12.72 -6.01 32.63
C PRO A 425 12.61 -4.49 32.63
N ALA A 426 13.27 -3.84 31.68
CA ALA A 426 13.22 -2.38 31.55
C ALA A 426 11.81 -1.88 31.21
N VAL A 427 11.06 -2.67 30.42
CA VAL A 427 9.69 -2.41 29.99
C VAL A 427 8.89 -3.72 29.96
N ILE A 428 7.66 -3.68 30.40
CA ILE A 428 6.70 -4.79 30.25
C ILE A 428 5.61 -4.31 29.30
N ASN A 429 5.67 -4.83 28.08
CA ASN A 429 4.66 -4.53 27.07
C ASN A 429 3.47 -5.47 27.19
N ARG A 430 2.28 -4.92 26.92
CA ARG A 430 1.04 -5.69 26.85
C ARG A 430 0.30 -5.32 25.57
N TYR A 431 -0.18 -6.34 24.87
CA TYR A 431 -1.06 -6.21 23.73
C TYR A 431 -2.31 -7.04 24.01
N ASP A 432 -3.48 -6.43 23.86
CA ASP A 432 -4.76 -7.06 24.21
C ASP A 432 -4.73 -7.72 25.62
N ARG A 433 -4.21 -6.97 26.62
CA ARG A 433 -4.05 -7.35 28.04
C ARG A 433 -3.02 -8.44 28.34
N ALA A 434 -2.63 -9.27 27.38
CA ALA A 434 -1.59 -10.29 27.58
C ALA A 434 -0.20 -9.69 27.41
N ARG A 435 0.80 -10.26 28.09
CA ARG A 435 2.20 -9.85 27.92
C ARG A 435 2.69 -10.17 26.52
N ASN A 436 3.51 -9.28 25.97
CA ASN A 436 4.11 -9.49 24.67
C ASN A 436 5.58 -9.09 24.63
N VAL A 437 6.29 -9.70 23.70
CA VAL A 437 7.64 -9.33 23.30
C VAL A 437 7.63 -8.99 21.82
N ASN A 438 8.12 -7.81 21.48
CA ASN A 438 8.25 -7.37 20.10
C ASN A 438 9.67 -7.65 19.61
N LEU A 439 9.75 -8.35 18.48
CA LEU A 439 10.97 -8.55 17.71
C LEU A 439 10.85 -7.62 16.49
N GLU A 440 11.64 -6.58 16.48
CA GLU A 440 11.67 -5.61 15.40
C GLU A 440 12.87 -5.88 14.50
N VAL A 441 12.60 -6.09 13.23
CA VAL A 441 13.56 -6.47 12.19
C VAL A 441 13.62 -5.35 11.17
N GLU A 442 14.77 -4.77 10.95
CA GLU A 442 15.02 -3.79 9.90
C GLU A 442 15.18 -4.50 8.56
N LEU A 443 14.35 -4.12 7.57
CA LEU A 443 14.25 -4.82 6.28
C LEU A 443 15.43 -4.56 5.34
N SER A 444 16.17 -3.47 5.53
CA SER A 444 17.33 -3.10 4.68
C SER A 444 17.05 -3.14 3.17
N GLY A 445 15.83 -2.76 2.78
CA GLY A 445 15.39 -2.78 1.38
C GLY A 445 14.80 -4.11 0.91
N GLN A 446 14.75 -5.13 1.76
CA GLN A 446 14.03 -6.36 1.43
C GLN A 446 12.50 -6.16 1.49
N PRO A 447 11.72 -6.87 0.65
CA PRO A 447 10.27 -6.80 0.68
C PRO A 447 9.72 -7.38 1.98
N LEU A 448 8.78 -6.67 2.60
CA LEU A 448 8.15 -7.07 3.85
C LEU A 448 7.53 -8.46 3.80
N GLY A 449 6.80 -8.76 2.71
CA GLY A 449 6.11 -10.04 2.57
C GLY A 449 7.05 -11.23 2.49
N ASP A 450 8.19 -11.08 1.82
CA ASP A 450 9.19 -12.14 1.69
C ASP A 450 9.84 -12.43 3.04
N VAL A 451 10.15 -11.37 3.81
CA VAL A 451 10.71 -11.52 5.16
C VAL A 451 9.70 -12.11 6.12
N ALA A 452 8.44 -11.66 6.07
CA ALA A 452 7.37 -12.21 6.91
C ALA A 452 7.10 -13.69 6.60
N ALA A 453 7.10 -14.09 5.32
CA ALA A 453 6.94 -15.48 4.91
C ALA A 453 8.10 -16.36 5.45
N LYS A 454 9.34 -15.92 5.26
CA LYS A 454 10.52 -16.63 5.79
C LYS A 454 10.51 -16.71 7.32
N ALA A 455 10.11 -15.63 8.01
CA ALA A 455 10.03 -15.61 9.46
C ALA A 455 9.01 -16.62 10.01
N LYS A 456 7.88 -16.82 9.34
CA LYS A 456 6.87 -17.84 9.71
C LYS A 456 7.40 -19.29 9.56
N GLU A 457 8.36 -19.48 8.67
CA GLU A 457 8.95 -20.81 8.42
C GLU A 457 10.07 -21.18 9.39
N LEU A 458 10.56 -20.25 10.20
CA LEU A 458 11.63 -20.49 11.15
C LEU A 458 11.27 -21.58 12.16
N PRO A 459 12.21 -22.48 12.51
CA PRO A 459 11.97 -23.57 13.44
C PRO A 459 11.44 -23.09 14.80
N ALA A 460 12.00 -22.01 15.35
CA ALA A 460 11.57 -21.45 16.63
C ALA A 460 10.15 -20.87 16.58
N VAL A 461 9.68 -20.42 15.42
CA VAL A 461 8.31 -19.91 15.23
C VAL A 461 7.32 -21.06 15.07
N LYS A 462 7.73 -22.16 14.43
CA LYS A 462 6.88 -23.36 14.27
C LYS A 462 6.77 -24.19 15.56
N GLN A 463 7.75 -24.10 16.46
CA GLN A 463 7.85 -24.89 17.69
C GLN A 463 7.74 -24.00 18.94
N LEU A 464 6.74 -23.13 18.98
CA LEU A 464 6.53 -22.27 20.14
C LEU A 464 6.09 -23.08 21.38
N PRO A 465 6.53 -22.70 22.59
CA PRO A 465 6.03 -23.27 23.83
C PRO A 465 4.52 -23.12 24.00
N ALA A 466 3.91 -24.06 24.73
CA ALA A 466 2.48 -23.97 25.03
C ALA A 466 2.13 -22.63 25.71
N GLY A 467 1.08 -21.96 25.25
CA GLY A 467 0.65 -20.64 25.76
C GLY A 467 1.38 -19.44 25.12
N VAL A 468 2.35 -19.65 24.25
CA VAL A 468 2.97 -18.57 23.44
C VAL A 468 2.46 -18.64 22.01
N ARG A 469 2.03 -17.50 21.48
CA ARG A 469 1.52 -17.37 20.10
C ARG A 469 2.15 -16.19 19.38
N VAL A 470 2.20 -16.30 18.05
CA VAL A 470 2.55 -15.17 17.17
C VAL A 470 1.32 -14.32 16.93
N VAL A 471 1.47 -13.01 17.01
CA VAL A 471 0.46 -12.02 16.63
C VAL A 471 1.05 -11.14 15.56
N GLU A 472 0.37 -11.02 14.43
CA GLU A 472 0.76 -10.08 13.38
C GLU A 472 0.26 -8.69 13.76
N VAL A 473 1.15 -7.71 13.71
CA VAL A 473 0.84 -6.31 13.97
C VAL A 473 1.59 -5.39 13.02
N GLY A 474 1.12 -4.15 12.91
CA GLY A 474 1.76 -3.14 12.08
C GLY A 474 1.64 -3.42 10.59
N ASP A 475 2.71 -3.16 9.83
CA ASP A 475 2.66 -3.23 8.36
C ASP A 475 2.33 -4.64 7.82
N ALA A 476 2.67 -5.70 8.53
CA ALA A 476 2.36 -7.08 8.14
C ALA A 476 0.84 -7.37 8.24
N GLU A 477 0.21 -6.92 9.32
CA GLU A 477 -1.24 -7.00 9.52
C GLU A 477 -1.98 -6.18 8.47
N VAL A 478 -1.59 -4.90 8.31
CA VAL A 478 -2.19 -4.00 7.32
C VAL A 478 -2.02 -4.52 5.90
N MET A 479 -0.89 -5.17 5.58
CA MET A 479 -0.67 -5.81 4.29
C MET A 479 -1.65 -6.98 4.07
N GLY A 480 -1.91 -7.79 5.08
CA GLY A 480 -2.93 -8.86 5.03
C GLY A 480 -4.33 -8.30 4.78
N GLU A 481 -4.72 -7.26 5.54
CA GLU A 481 -6.00 -6.54 5.33
C GLU A 481 -6.09 -5.94 3.93
N LEU A 482 -4.98 -5.38 3.42
CA LEU A 482 -4.90 -4.79 2.09
C LEU A 482 -5.22 -5.82 1.01
N PHE A 483 -4.50 -6.94 0.97
CA PHE A 483 -4.69 -7.96 -0.06
C PHE A 483 -6.09 -8.56 -0.02
N MET A 484 -6.61 -8.85 1.17
CA MET A 484 -7.98 -9.38 1.33
C MET A 484 -9.03 -8.33 0.91
N GLY A 485 -8.88 -7.09 1.35
CA GLY A 485 -9.77 -5.98 1.00
C GLY A 485 -9.79 -5.72 -0.51
N PHE A 486 -8.62 -5.71 -1.17
CA PHE A 486 -8.54 -5.57 -2.62
C PHE A 486 -9.11 -6.75 -3.38
N ALA A 487 -8.88 -7.98 -2.94
CA ALA A 487 -9.48 -9.16 -3.56
C ALA A 487 -11.01 -9.08 -3.53
N LEU A 488 -11.58 -8.68 -2.38
CA LEU A 488 -13.01 -8.48 -2.23
C LEU A 488 -13.53 -7.31 -3.09
N ALA A 489 -12.81 -6.18 -3.12
CA ALA A 489 -13.16 -5.03 -3.94
C ALA A 489 -13.12 -5.36 -5.44
N MET A 490 -12.10 -6.10 -5.90
CA MET A 490 -12.00 -6.57 -7.28
C MET A 490 -13.15 -7.52 -7.64
N LEU A 491 -13.47 -8.48 -6.79
CA LEU A 491 -14.60 -9.41 -7.00
C LEU A 491 -15.93 -8.65 -7.07
N THR A 492 -16.16 -7.74 -6.14
CA THR A 492 -17.35 -6.86 -6.13
C THR A 492 -17.39 -5.98 -7.38
N GLY A 493 -16.24 -5.43 -7.78
CA GLY A 493 -16.11 -4.64 -9.01
C GLY A 493 -16.48 -5.44 -10.25
N ILE A 494 -16.00 -6.67 -10.40
CA ILE A 494 -16.36 -7.57 -11.50
C ILE A 494 -17.87 -7.83 -11.53
N LEU A 495 -18.47 -8.10 -10.37
CA LEU A 495 -19.91 -8.31 -10.25
C LEU A 495 -20.69 -7.05 -10.65
N CYS A 496 -20.27 -5.88 -10.16
CA CYS A 496 -20.90 -4.61 -10.52
C CYS A 496 -20.78 -4.30 -12.01
N ILE A 497 -19.59 -4.53 -12.62
CA ILE A 497 -19.42 -4.39 -14.08
C ILE A 497 -20.39 -5.30 -14.80
N TYR A 498 -20.48 -6.58 -14.41
CA TYR A 498 -21.39 -7.53 -15.02
C TYR A 498 -22.84 -7.05 -14.98
N LEU A 499 -23.30 -6.60 -13.80
CA LEU A 499 -24.66 -6.09 -13.62
C LEU A 499 -24.93 -4.83 -14.47
N VAL A 500 -24.02 -3.88 -14.49
CA VAL A 500 -24.13 -2.66 -15.32
C VAL A 500 -24.22 -3.04 -16.80
N LEU A 501 -23.40 -3.96 -17.26
CA LEU A 501 -23.42 -4.39 -18.67
C LEU A 501 -24.68 -5.17 -19.01
N VAL A 502 -25.20 -6.03 -18.11
CA VAL A 502 -26.50 -6.71 -18.33
C VAL A 502 -27.63 -5.71 -18.49
N LEU A 503 -27.66 -4.67 -17.64
CA LEU A 503 -28.68 -3.62 -17.71
C LEU A 503 -28.60 -2.82 -19.02
N LEU A 504 -27.39 -2.49 -19.48
CA LEU A 504 -27.18 -1.68 -20.68
C LEU A 504 -27.39 -2.46 -21.98
N PHE A 505 -26.90 -3.68 -22.06
CA PHE A 505 -27.01 -4.51 -23.28
C PHE A 505 -28.30 -5.32 -23.34
N HIS A 506 -29.10 -5.34 -22.27
CA HIS A 506 -30.30 -6.19 -22.16
C HIS A 506 -30.03 -7.66 -22.51
N HIS A 507 -28.82 -8.15 -22.25
CA HIS A 507 -28.39 -9.49 -22.59
C HIS A 507 -27.42 -10.05 -21.55
N VAL A 508 -27.67 -11.27 -21.06
CA VAL A 508 -26.90 -11.87 -19.95
C VAL A 508 -25.53 -12.39 -20.41
N LEU A 509 -25.39 -12.83 -21.65
CA LEU A 509 -24.17 -13.50 -22.13
C LEU A 509 -23.14 -12.55 -22.73
N HIS A 510 -23.54 -11.44 -23.34
CA HIS A 510 -22.58 -10.47 -23.92
C HIS A 510 -21.61 -9.88 -22.90
N PRO A 511 -21.99 -9.57 -21.64
CA PRO A 511 -21.06 -9.15 -20.61
C PRO A 511 -19.93 -10.14 -20.34
N VAL A 512 -20.19 -11.45 -20.45
CA VAL A 512 -19.15 -12.49 -20.24
C VAL A 512 -18.04 -12.37 -21.29
N THR A 513 -18.38 -12.05 -22.55
CA THR A 513 -17.39 -11.80 -23.60
C THR A 513 -16.49 -10.60 -23.24
N ILE A 514 -17.08 -9.53 -22.71
CA ILE A 514 -16.38 -8.31 -22.34
C ILE A 514 -15.43 -8.58 -21.16
N LEU A 515 -15.92 -9.28 -20.14
CA LEU A 515 -15.15 -9.63 -18.95
C LEU A 515 -13.98 -10.58 -19.23
N ALA A 516 -14.00 -11.33 -20.34
CA ALA A 516 -12.87 -12.19 -20.75
C ALA A 516 -11.57 -11.40 -21.01
N ALA A 517 -11.62 -10.08 -21.16
CA ALA A 517 -10.44 -9.23 -21.27
C ALA A 517 -9.70 -9.04 -19.93
N LEU A 518 -10.39 -9.16 -18.79
CA LEU A 518 -9.82 -8.90 -17.47
C LEU A 518 -8.64 -9.80 -17.11
N PRO A 519 -8.74 -11.14 -17.22
CA PRO A 519 -7.61 -12.03 -16.94
C PRO A 519 -6.37 -11.70 -17.77
N LEU A 520 -6.56 -11.32 -19.03
CA LEU A 520 -5.47 -11.00 -19.95
C LEU A 520 -4.75 -9.70 -19.58
N SER A 521 -5.51 -8.72 -19.10
CA SER A 521 -4.95 -7.44 -18.65
C SER A 521 -4.15 -7.59 -17.35
N LEU A 522 -4.66 -8.35 -16.39
CA LEU A 522 -3.98 -8.62 -15.12
C LEU A 522 -2.65 -9.35 -15.35
N GLY A 523 -2.64 -10.33 -16.28
CA GLY A 523 -1.42 -11.03 -16.65
C GLY A 523 -0.32 -10.10 -17.14
N GLY A 524 -0.66 -9.12 -17.96
CA GLY A 524 0.29 -8.12 -18.44
C GLY A 524 0.84 -7.22 -17.35
N ALA A 525 0.03 -6.88 -16.36
CA ALA A 525 0.48 -6.09 -15.23
C ALA A 525 1.52 -6.86 -14.39
N PHE A 526 1.30 -8.15 -14.13
CA PHE A 526 2.26 -8.98 -13.39
C PHE A 526 3.58 -9.13 -14.15
N VAL A 527 3.53 -9.36 -15.47
CA VAL A 527 4.73 -9.38 -16.32
C VAL A 527 5.45 -8.03 -16.28
N GLY A 528 4.72 -6.92 -16.38
CA GLY A 528 5.30 -5.57 -16.32
C GLY A 528 6.00 -5.29 -14.99
N LEU A 529 5.37 -5.64 -13.86
CA LEU A 529 5.97 -5.50 -12.52
C LEU A 529 7.25 -6.34 -12.38
N LEU A 530 7.23 -7.59 -12.84
CA LEU A 530 8.39 -8.48 -12.78
C LEU A 530 9.56 -7.94 -13.61
N LEU A 531 9.31 -7.53 -14.86
CA LEU A 531 10.35 -6.99 -15.76
C LEU A 531 10.95 -5.68 -15.23
N ALA A 532 10.15 -4.85 -14.56
CA ALA A 532 10.62 -3.60 -13.97
C ALA A 532 11.16 -3.76 -12.54
N HIS A 533 11.25 -4.98 -12.01
CA HIS A 533 11.68 -5.29 -10.63
C HIS A 533 10.92 -4.46 -9.59
N LYS A 534 9.59 -4.39 -9.73
CA LYS A 534 8.70 -3.69 -8.80
C LYS A 534 7.90 -4.69 -7.97
N SER A 535 7.59 -4.29 -6.74
CA SER A 535 6.80 -5.11 -5.82
C SER A 535 5.29 -5.00 -6.08
N LEU A 536 4.57 -6.06 -5.75
CA LEU A 536 3.13 -6.04 -5.60
C LEU A 536 2.80 -5.35 -4.27
N SER A 537 2.37 -4.10 -4.34
CA SER A 537 2.18 -3.21 -3.20
C SER A 537 0.87 -2.43 -3.35
N MET A 538 0.49 -1.66 -2.33
CA MET A 538 -0.71 -0.85 -2.37
C MET A 538 -0.85 -0.02 -3.67
N PRO A 539 0.17 0.71 -4.15
CA PRO A 539 0.07 1.44 -5.42
C PRO A 539 -0.13 0.55 -6.64
N SER A 540 0.54 -0.60 -6.71
CA SER A 540 0.36 -1.52 -7.86
C SER A 540 -1.04 -2.13 -7.88
N LEU A 541 -1.64 -2.42 -6.71
CA LEU A 541 -3.03 -2.88 -6.60
C LEU A 541 -4.02 -1.81 -7.10
N ILE A 542 -3.77 -0.53 -6.82
CA ILE A 542 -4.54 0.59 -7.39
C ILE A 542 -4.45 0.55 -8.92
N GLY A 543 -3.25 0.33 -9.47
CA GLY A 543 -3.05 0.17 -10.90
C GLY A 543 -3.84 -1.01 -11.49
N LEU A 544 -3.92 -2.14 -10.79
CA LEU A 544 -4.72 -3.30 -11.20
C LEU A 544 -6.22 -2.99 -11.25
N ILE A 545 -6.75 -2.29 -10.25
CA ILE A 545 -8.16 -1.87 -10.25
C ILE A 545 -8.46 -0.93 -11.43
N MET A 546 -7.61 0.07 -11.65
CA MET A 546 -7.74 0.95 -12.82
C MET A 546 -7.74 0.16 -14.12
N LEU A 547 -6.81 -0.79 -14.25
CA LEU A 547 -6.65 -1.60 -15.44
C LEU A 547 -7.90 -2.43 -15.75
N MET A 548 -8.60 -2.94 -14.72
CA MET A 548 -9.88 -3.64 -14.91
C MET A 548 -10.90 -2.78 -15.64
N GLY A 549 -11.05 -1.52 -15.24
CA GLY A 549 -11.97 -0.59 -15.88
C GLY A 549 -11.59 -0.25 -17.32
N VAL A 550 -10.30 -0.03 -17.56
CA VAL A 550 -9.80 0.32 -18.90
C VAL A 550 -9.84 -0.87 -19.87
N ALA A 551 -9.50 -2.08 -19.40
CA ALA A 551 -9.54 -3.29 -20.23
C ALA A 551 -10.98 -3.62 -20.67
N THR A 552 -11.96 -3.45 -19.79
CA THR A 552 -13.37 -3.66 -20.15
C THR A 552 -13.86 -2.63 -21.16
N LYS A 553 -13.40 -1.37 -21.07
CA LYS A 553 -13.76 -0.31 -22.02
C LYS A 553 -13.44 -0.68 -23.47
N ASN A 554 -12.22 -1.15 -23.74
CA ASN A 554 -11.79 -1.55 -25.07
C ASN A 554 -12.66 -2.68 -25.63
N SER A 555 -13.02 -3.63 -24.77
CA SER A 555 -13.87 -4.77 -25.14
C SER A 555 -15.33 -4.35 -25.36
N ILE A 556 -15.86 -3.40 -24.55
CA ILE A 556 -17.22 -2.85 -24.73
C ILE A 556 -17.34 -2.22 -26.11
N LEU A 557 -16.42 -1.32 -26.48
CA LEU A 557 -16.44 -0.63 -27.76
C LEU A 557 -16.41 -1.58 -28.96
N LEU A 558 -15.68 -2.68 -28.85
CA LEU A 558 -15.57 -3.67 -29.92
C LEU A 558 -16.85 -4.53 -30.03
N VAL A 559 -17.33 -5.04 -28.90
CA VAL A 559 -18.50 -5.94 -28.85
C VAL A 559 -19.77 -5.19 -29.23
N GLU A 560 -19.96 -3.97 -28.71
CA GLU A 560 -21.11 -3.13 -29.06
C GLU A 560 -21.18 -2.87 -30.55
N TYR A 561 -20.07 -2.46 -31.16
CA TYR A 561 -20.05 -2.21 -32.59
C TYR A 561 -20.34 -3.49 -33.41
N ALA A 562 -19.84 -4.65 -32.98
CA ALA A 562 -20.16 -5.91 -33.63
C ALA A 562 -21.67 -6.24 -33.55
N ILE A 563 -22.31 -5.95 -32.41
CA ILE A 563 -23.76 -6.13 -32.23
C ILE A 563 -24.52 -5.14 -33.12
N LEU A 564 -24.11 -3.86 -33.14
CA LEU A 564 -24.70 -2.82 -33.98
C LEU A 564 -24.64 -3.19 -35.47
N ALA A 565 -23.45 -3.64 -35.95
CA ALA A 565 -23.24 -4.05 -37.32
C ALA A 565 -24.14 -5.23 -37.75
N ARG A 566 -24.39 -6.18 -36.84
CA ARG A 566 -25.36 -7.27 -37.10
C ARG A 566 -26.80 -6.77 -37.15
N ARG A 567 -27.18 -5.84 -36.27
CA ARG A 567 -28.57 -5.40 -36.10
C ARG A 567 -29.00 -4.39 -37.19
N GLU A 568 -28.14 -3.42 -37.50
CA GLU A 568 -28.47 -2.32 -38.41
C GLU A 568 -28.01 -2.57 -39.85
N HIS A 569 -26.85 -3.21 -40.03
CA HIS A 569 -26.31 -3.45 -41.36
C HIS A 569 -26.61 -4.86 -41.89
N GLY A 570 -27.25 -5.72 -41.09
CA GLY A 570 -27.58 -7.10 -41.49
C GLY A 570 -26.39 -8.01 -41.83
N LEU A 571 -25.18 -7.68 -41.37
CA LEU A 571 -23.96 -8.39 -41.68
C LEU A 571 -23.91 -9.78 -41.01
N ASN A 572 -23.28 -10.76 -41.70
CA ASN A 572 -22.97 -12.03 -41.09
C ASN A 572 -22.06 -11.88 -39.86
N ARG A 573 -22.11 -12.84 -38.93
CA ARG A 573 -21.29 -12.80 -37.68
C ARG A 573 -19.81 -12.50 -37.94
N PHE A 574 -19.20 -13.19 -38.91
CA PHE A 574 -17.81 -13.00 -39.24
C PHE A 574 -17.53 -11.62 -39.85
N GLU A 575 -18.35 -11.19 -40.77
CA GLU A 575 -18.24 -9.85 -41.40
C GLU A 575 -18.44 -8.72 -40.39
N ALA A 576 -19.43 -8.84 -39.51
CA ALA A 576 -19.67 -7.87 -38.45
C ALA A 576 -18.49 -7.74 -37.46
N LEU A 577 -17.87 -8.88 -37.08
CA LEU A 577 -16.67 -8.88 -36.27
C LEU A 577 -15.47 -8.26 -36.97
N MET A 578 -15.27 -8.56 -38.26
CA MET A 578 -14.17 -7.97 -39.02
C MET A 578 -14.36 -6.48 -39.27
N ASP A 579 -15.59 -6.02 -39.52
CA ASP A 579 -15.93 -4.60 -39.63
C ASP A 579 -15.71 -3.87 -38.28
N ALA A 580 -16.11 -4.48 -37.16
CA ALA A 580 -15.85 -3.96 -35.82
C ALA A 580 -14.35 -3.84 -35.54
N CYS A 581 -13.57 -4.88 -35.83
CA CYS A 581 -12.13 -4.87 -35.69
C CYS A 581 -11.48 -3.76 -36.52
N HIS A 582 -11.91 -3.60 -37.78
CA HIS A 582 -11.37 -2.58 -38.67
C HIS A 582 -11.65 -1.16 -38.18
N LYS A 583 -12.89 -0.87 -37.77
CA LYS A 583 -13.31 0.48 -37.38
C LYS A 583 -12.86 0.87 -35.96
N ARG A 584 -12.75 -0.10 -35.04
CA ARG A 584 -12.42 0.17 -33.63
C ARG A 584 -10.94 -0.01 -33.27
N ALA A 585 -10.13 -0.68 -34.13
CA ALA A 585 -8.71 -0.86 -33.83
C ALA A 585 -7.95 0.46 -33.66
N ARG A 586 -8.21 1.43 -34.54
CA ARG A 586 -7.52 2.73 -34.50
C ARG A 586 -7.85 3.53 -33.24
N PRO A 587 -9.13 3.76 -32.87
CA PRO A 587 -9.47 4.40 -31.60
C PRO A 587 -8.85 3.71 -30.37
N ILE A 588 -8.94 2.37 -30.28
CA ILE A 588 -8.40 1.60 -29.15
C ILE A 588 -6.89 1.78 -29.01
N ILE A 589 -6.13 1.73 -30.11
CA ILE A 589 -4.67 1.95 -30.05
C ILE A 589 -4.34 3.40 -29.68
N MET A 590 -5.09 4.38 -30.21
CA MET A 590 -4.86 5.79 -29.91
C MET A 590 -5.07 6.08 -28.41
N THR A 591 -6.12 5.55 -27.80
CA THR A 591 -6.42 5.73 -26.39
C THR A 591 -5.41 5.02 -25.49
N THR A 592 -4.98 3.82 -25.87
CA THR A 592 -3.93 3.09 -25.13
C THR A 592 -2.59 3.82 -25.17
N LEU A 593 -2.20 4.33 -26.32
CA LEU A 593 -0.97 5.11 -26.46
C LEU A 593 -1.04 6.42 -25.65
N ALA A 594 -2.19 7.11 -25.66
CA ALA A 594 -2.38 8.33 -24.88
C ALA A 594 -2.27 8.08 -23.38
N MET A 595 -2.93 7.01 -22.87
CA MET A 595 -2.84 6.62 -21.46
C MET A 595 -1.44 6.15 -21.08
N GLY A 596 -0.81 5.32 -21.91
CA GLY A 596 0.56 4.84 -21.69
C GLY A 596 1.56 6.01 -21.64
N ALA A 597 1.46 6.96 -22.56
CA ALA A 597 2.28 8.17 -22.58
C ALA A 597 2.04 9.05 -21.34
N GLY A 598 0.79 9.17 -20.88
CA GLY A 598 0.46 9.88 -19.65
C GLY A 598 1.05 9.25 -18.38
N MET A 599 1.17 7.91 -18.35
CA MET A 599 1.76 7.17 -17.23
C MET A 599 3.28 7.03 -17.30
N LEU A 600 3.89 7.21 -18.47
CA LEU A 600 5.32 7.01 -18.68
C LEU A 600 6.20 7.89 -17.78
N PRO A 601 5.94 9.21 -17.60
CA PRO A 601 6.73 10.05 -16.70
C PRO A 601 6.69 9.54 -15.24
N ILE A 602 5.54 9.02 -14.80
CA ILE A 602 5.37 8.45 -13.45
C ILE A 602 6.14 7.13 -13.33
N ALA A 603 6.10 6.28 -14.35
CA ALA A 603 6.79 4.99 -14.38
C ALA A 603 8.32 5.16 -14.30
N ILE A 604 8.87 6.10 -15.05
CA ILE A 604 10.32 6.40 -15.11
C ILE A 604 10.74 7.23 -13.88
N GLY A 605 9.81 7.96 -13.25
CA GLY A 605 10.12 8.88 -12.16
C GLY A 605 10.72 10.19 -12.63
N TRP A 606 10.24 10.70 -13.76
CA TRP A 606 10.66 11.99 -14.27
C TRP A 606 10.12 13.11 -13.39
N GLY A 607 11.03 13.97 -12.89
CA GLY A 607 10.73 15.06 -11.96
C GLY A 607 11.48 14.91 -10.63
N GLY A 608 11.52 15.96 -9.82
CA GLY A 608 12.28 15.99 -8.56
C GLY A 608 11.67 15.17 -7.40
N SER A 609 10.43 14.67 -7.54
CA SER A 609 9.76 13.90 -6.48
C SER A 609 10.13 12.42 -6.53
N ASP A 610 10.14 11.77 -5.35
CA ASP A 610 10.38 10.33 -5.24
C ASP A 610 9.29 9.51 -5.97
N PRO A 611 9.67 8.68 -6.97
CA PRO A 611 8.74 7.84 -7.71
C PRO A 611 8.46 6.50 -7.04
N SER A 612 9.18 6.15 -5.96
CA SER A 612 9.14 4.81 -5.35
C SER A 612 7.73 4.36 -5.04
N PHE A 613 6.87 5.28 -4.57
CA PHE A 613 5.48 5.02 -4.30
C PHE A 613 4.62 4.88 -5.57
N ARG A 614 4.81 5.74 -6.58
CA ARG A 614 3.91 5.84 -7.74
C ARG A 614 4.34 4.98 -8.93
N SER A 615 5.64 4.70 -9.07
CA SER A 615 6.19 3.92 -10.19
C SER A 615 5.61 2.51 -10.31
N PRO A 616 5.42 1.71 -9.24
CA PRO A 616 4.82 0.39 -9.36
C PRO A 616 3.41 0.40 -9.94
N MET A 617 2.60 1.42 -9.58
CA MET A 617 1.27 1.63 -10.13
C MET A 617 1.32 1.88 -11.64
N ALA A 618 2.14 2.84 -12.06
CA ALA A 618 2.26 3.20 -13.47
C ALA A 618 2.79 2.05 -14.33
N VAL A 619 3.76 1.29 -13.81
CA VAL A 619 4.31 0.10 -14.49
C VAL A 619 3.25 -0.99 -14.64
N ALA A 620 2.47 -1.28 -13.60
CA ALA A 620 1.37 -2.23 -13.66
C ALA A 620 0.33 -1.84 -14.73
N VAL A 621 -0.04 -0.56 -14.76
CA VAL A 621 -0.97 -0.02 -15.74
C VAL A 621 -0.42 -0.12 -17.16
N ILE A 622 0.82 0.32 -17.41
CA ILE A 622 1.44 0.26 -18.75
C ILE A 622 1.56 -1.19 -19.22
N GLY A 623 2.07 -2.10 -18.39
CA GLY A 623 2.19 -3.52 -18.71
C GLY A 623 0.85 -4.15 -19.07
N GLY A 624 -0.16 -3.88 -18.25
CA GLY A 624 -1.51 -4.36 -18.48
C GLY A 624 -2.21 -3.72 -19.69
N LEU A 625 -1.98 -2.43 -19.97
CA LEU A 625 -2.51 -1.76 -21.16
C LEU A 625 -1.96 -2.34 -22.46
N ILE A 626 -0.65 -2.58 -22.54
CA ILE A 626 -0.02 -3.17 -23.72
C ILE A 626 -0.62 -4.52 -24.01
N THR A 627 -0.66 -5.41 -23.02
CA THR A 627 -1.18 -6.77 -23.19
C THR A 627 -2.70 -6.77 -23.41
N SER A 628 -3.45 -5.99 -22.63
CA SER A 628 -4.89 -5.86 -22.79
C SER A 628 -5.25 -5.41 -24.21
N THR A 629 -4.62 -4.36 -24.72
CA THR A 629 -4.93 -3.85 -26.06
C THR A 629 -4.63 -4.87 -27.13
N PHE A 630 -3.43 -5.47 -27.09
CA PHE A 630 -3.04 -6.44 -28.10
C PHE A 630 -3.89 -7.71 -28.05
N LEU A 631 -4.11 -8.25 -26.86
CA LEU A 631 -4.88 -9.48 -26.69
C LEU A 631 -6.38 -9.24 -26.85
N SER A 632 -6.94 -8.12 -26.39
CA SER A 632 -8.36 -7.84 -26.60
C SER A 632 -8.73 -7.74 -28.06
N LEU A 633 -7.91 -7.08 -28.88
CA LEU A 633 -8.14 -6.95 -30.32
C LEU A 633 -8.11 -8.31 -31.05
N LEU A 634 -7.41 -9.32 -30.54
CA LEU A 634 -7.29 -10.64 -31.15
C LEU A 634 -8.20 -11.69 -30.51
N VAL A 635 -8.31 -11.69 -29.17
CA VAL A 635 -8.98 -12.76 -28.41
C VAL A 635 -10.48 -12.48 -28.27
N ILE A 636 -10.90 -11.23 -28.02
CA ILE A 636 -12.31 -10.90 -27.79
C ILE A 636 -13.20 -11.27 -28.98
N PRO A 637 -12.82 -11.03 -30.26
CA PRO A 637 -13.62 -11.48 -31.38
C PRO A 637 -13.79 -13.02 -31.42
N ALA A 638 -12.75 -13.77 -31.03
CA ALA A 638 -12.83 -15.23 -30.95
C ALA A 638 -13.73 -15.70 -29.81
N VAL A 639 -13.62 -15.08 -28.61
CA VAL A 639 -14.49 -15.39 -27.47
C VAL A 639 -15.95 -15.06 -27.79
N PHE A 640 -16.22 -13.94 -28.46
CA PHE A 640 -17.56 -13.57 -28.90
C PHE A 640 -18.23 -14.69 -29.71
N THR A 641 -17.49 -15.36 -30.60
CA THR A 641 -18.05 -16.46 -31.40
C THR A 641 -18.48 -17.67 -30.56
N TYR A 642 -17.74 -17.99 -29.48
CA TYR A 642 -18.10 -19.06 -28.56
C TYR A 642 -19.33 -18.71 -27.72
N VAL A 643 -19.37 -17.47 -27.22
CA VAL A 643 -20.50 -16.99 -26.41
C VAL A 643 -21.77 -16.93 -27.24
N ASP A 644 -21.67 -16.50 -28.49
CA ASP A 644 -22.80 -16.47 -29.44
C ASP A 644 -23.30 -17.88 -29.80
N ASP A 645 -22.39 -18.82 -30.10
CA ASP A 645 -22.73 -20.22 -30.30
C ASP A 645 -23.44 -20.82 -29.07
N PHE A 646 -22.96 -20.51 -27.88
CA PHE A 646 -23.59 -20.94 -26.62
C PHE A 646 -24.98 -20.31 -26.43
N ALA A 647 -25.13 -19.03 -26.75
CA ALA A 647 -26.43 -18.34 -26.70
C ALA A 647 -27.46 -19.00 -27.64
N GLU A 648 -27.04 -19.31 -28.85
CA GLU A 648 -27.91 -20.02 -29.80
C GLU A 648 -28.24 -21.44 -29.33
N TRP A 649 -27.28 -22.16 -28.75
CA TRP A 649 -27.51 -23.49 -28.18
C TRP A 649 -28.54 -23.47 -27.06
N VAL A 650 -28.44 -22.50 -26.13
CA VAL A 650 -29.39 -22.32 -25.02
C VAL A 650 -30.78 -22.00 -25.59
N LYS A 651 -30.90 -21.09 -26.56
CA LYS A 651 -32.17 -20.77 -27.22
C LYS A 651 -32.81 -21.98 -27.86
N ARG A 652 -32.05 -22.77 -28.64
CA ARG A 652 -32.54 -24.00 -29.28
C ARG A 652 -33.01 -25.03 -28.26
N ARG A 653 -32.33 -25.15 -27.10
CA ARG A 653 -32.72 -26.09 -26.05
C ARG A 653 -33.96 -25.67 -25.31
N TRP A 654 -34.15 -24.35 -25.08
CA TRP A 654 -35.35 -23.81 -24.45
C TRP A 654 -36.58 -23.91 -25.36
N HIS A 655 -36.46 -23.67 -26.67
CA HIS A 655 -37.54 -23.85 -27.61
C HIS A 655 -37.91 -25.31 -27.84
N ARG A 656 -37.00 -26.26 -27.65
CA ARG A 656 -37.29 -27.70 -27.69
C ARG A 656 -38.01 -28.23 -26.44
N GLY A 657 -37.90 -27.57 -25.31
CA GLY A 657 -38.59 -27.92 -24.05
C GLY A 657 -39.99 -27.33 -23.90
N GLY A 658 -40.39 -26.42 -24.80
CA GLY A 658 -41.65 -25.66 -24.73
C GLY A 658 -42.77 -26.09 -25.71
N HIS A 659 -42.63 -27.18 -26.46
CA HIS A 659 -43.72 -27.67 -27.30
C HIS A 659 -44.57 -28.74 -26.60
N GLY A 660 -45.41 -28.26 -25.64
CA GLY A 660 -46.76 -28.81 -25.45
C GLY A 660 -47.65 -28.15 -26.52
N ALA A 661 -48.18 -28.96 -27.44
CA ALA A 661 -48.99 -28.51 -28.54
C ALA A 661 -50.23 -27.70 -28.05
N PRO A 662 -50.62 -26.60 -28.74
CA PRO A 662 -51.96 -26.06 -28.56
C PRO A 662 -52.98 -27.04 -29.17
N ALA A 663 -53.85 -27.57 -28.36
CA ALA A 663 -55.01 -28.37 -28.81
C ALA A 663 -55.80 -27.55 -29.81
N SER A 664 -55.99 -28.08 -31.00
CA SER A 664 -56.89 -27.62 -32.02
C SER A 664 -58.33 -27.60 -31.46
N MET A 665 -58.91 -26.41 -31.30
CA MET A 665 -60.34 -26.26 -31.13
C MET A 665 -61.05 -26.58 -32.43
N PRO A 666 -62.10 -27.40 -32.41
CA PRO A 666 -62.92 -27.64 -33.60
C PRO A 666 -63.78 -26.44 -33.91
N GLN A 667 -63.74 -25.95 -35.16
CA GLN A 667 -64.72 -25.06 -35.73
C GLN A 667 -66.12 -25.71 -35.66
N GLN A 668 -67.03 -25.07 -34.96
CA GLN A 668 -68.46 -25.33 -35.16
C GLN A 668 -69.00 -24.31 -36.14
N SER A 669 -69.71 -24.85 -37.11
CA SER A 669 -70.50 -24.26 -38.21
C SER A 669 -71.47 -23.19 -37.77
#